data_c6172da427c4dc32e891f339beb29ce3
#
_entry.id   c6172da427c4dc32e891f339beb29ce3
#
_cell.length_a   1.000
_cell.length_b   1.000
_cell.length_c   1.000
_cell.angle_alpha   90.00
_cell.angle_beta   90.00
_cell.angle_gamma   90.00
#
_symmetry.space_group_name_H-M   'P 1'
#
loop_
_entity.id
_entity.type
_entity.pdbx_description
1 polymer ?
#
loop_
_entity_poly.entity_id
_entity_poly.type
_entity_poly.pdbx_seq_one_letter_code
_entity_poly.pdbx_strand_id
1 'polypeptide(L)'
;MKGTSEVFVNLEGDYIVDNNKMPNLSLGLMVNNGFLAYKQSTNPLTDWNAKLRIDLPALNPDSLQIDLKQFDFKVASGYFNAQGNIAGLHPVTVHANIKSDLNLDKLHASLQFPDFSFGGKWNLDAKIDGTYAKAIRKVGLQKREQEYVASIPTFDIKNTLVDGKFKLANLPQGLDKIAYRLEAKDPDGQLKSASIAIHDISVQALNNYIKGFISITDFNKIAVNSDLKALFNLADIKNFYPIKQVELAGLVDVNLIAKGYVDLKRNIFPETNTSIVMKNGLIKSNDYPIPMENIQVEAFVNSEKGSLRDLNIKILPVSFTFAGEPFFLNADLKNFNNIKYNIQSKGKLNLGPIYKLFALDGTNVDGFIYTDFSLKGLQSDATNGHYNRLQNSGRLSIGNIQVQSDMLPQPIAIRSGNFSFNQEKMNFDKFLVAYAKNNISIKGYLNNIINYATSSQAPLKGQFTLSSKKINVDDFMVFAAPSSSTTASSSESGVVLLPKNLDVQVLGLVNAISYNKMNIKDFKGDLQVKEGKMTLNKTNFELAGLKVDMNGSYRPINPRRASFDYAVKADSFDIQRAYKEIPMFREMVSSAKNAYGLVSLDYKLGGLLNGNMQPVMPSIVGEGSLTLNQIKFRGFKLLNGISQSTSKEKLKDGEVKKVVIKSHIKNNVMTIERTKMRMMGFRPRFEGQVTLDGRMNLGFRLGLPPFGIFGIPMRITGTPDNFHLKMGKYKEEDLDMDMDDEDSKVYKESQKVQETQAK
;
A
#
# COMPACT_ATOMS: atom_id res chain seq x y z
N MET A 1 -59.29 3.65 8.99
CA MET A 1 -58.99 4.91 8.29
C MET A 1 -60.27 5.60 7.87
N LYS A 2 -60.33 6.93 7.92
CA LYS A 2 -61.38 7.77 7.38
C LYS A 2 -60.73 8.97 6.68
N GLY A 3 -61.47 9.68 5.82
CA GLY A 3 -60.98 10.81 5.04
C GLY A 3 -61.09 10.52 3.54
N THR A 4 -60.75 11.49 2.72
CA THR A 4 -60.71 11.35 1.26
C THR A 4 -59.26 11.50 0.78
N SER A 5 -58.87 10.66 -0.18
CA SER A 5 -57.57 10.76 -0.81
C SER A 5 -57.73 10.71 -2.32
N GLU A 6 -56.96 11.53 -2.99
CA GLU A 6 -56.88 11.59 -4.44
C GLU A 6 -55.39 11.53 -4.84
N VAL A 7 -55.11 10.68 -5.79
CA VAL A 7 -53.78 10.57 -6.40
C VAL A 7 -53.95 10.69 -7.89
N PHE A 8 -53.17 11.55 -8.51
CA PHE A 8 -53.12 11.62 -9.95
C PHE A 8 -51.70 11.46 -10.46
N VAL A 9 -51.58 10.84 -11.60
CA VAL A 9 -50.36 10.69 -12.36
C VAL A 9 -50.67 11.11 -13.78
N ASN A 10 -49.98 12.11 -14.28
CA ASN A 10 -50.09 12.56 -15.65
C ASN A 10 -48.73 12.49 -16.35
N LEU A 11 -48.68 11.82 -17.49
CA LEU A 11 -47.53 11.78 -18.37
C LEU A 11 -47.96 12.30 -19.73
N GLU A 12 -47.51 13.49 -20.11
CA GLU A 12 -47.98 14.22 -21.27
C GLU A 12 -46.83 14.67 -22.17
N GLY A 13 -46.93 14.40 -23.47
CA GLY A 13 -45.97 14.80 -24.49
C GLY A 13 -45.40 13.62 -25.28
N ASP A 14 -44.54 13.94 -26.21
CA ASP A 14 -43.92 12.95 -27.09
C ASP A 14 -42.63 12.39 -26.47
N TYR A 15 -42.42 11.11 -26.68
CA TYR A 15 -41.15 10.48 -26.38
C TYR A 15 -40.43 10.23 -27.71
N ILE A 16 -39.41 11.03 -28.04
CA ILE A 16 -38.62 10.92 -29.29
C ILE A 16 -37.15 10.83 -28.93
N VAL A 17 -36.59 9.64 -29.07
CA VAL A 17 -35.23 9.34 -28.68
C VAL A 17 -34.23 10.15 -29.50
N ASP A 18 -34.42 10.26 -30.82
CA ASP A 18 -33.51 10.94 -31.74
C ASP A 18 -33.30 12.43 -31.46
N ASN A 19 -34.32 13.08 -30.88
CA ASN A 19 -34.29 14.51 -30.56
C ASN A 19 -34.23 14.80 -29.06
N ASN A 20 -34.01 13.77 -28.25
CA ASN A 20 -33.99 13.84 -26.77
C ASN A 20 -35.28 14.52 -26.19
N LYS A 21 -36.40 14.36 -26.88
CA LYS A 21 -37.69 14.91 -26.45
C LYS A 21 -38.34 13.94 -25.50
N MET A 22 -38.53 14.38 -24.27
CA MET A 22 -39.11 13.59 -23.18
C MET A 22 -40.48 14.20 -22.76
N PRO A 23 -41.43 13.36 -22.32
CA PRO A 23 -42.71 13.84 -21.81
C PRO A 23 -42.58 14.57 -20.47
N ASN A 24 -43.57 15.32 -20.12
CA ASN A 24 -43.72 15.93 -18.80
C ASN A 24 -44.42 14.94 -17.87
N LEU A 25 -43.86 14.76 -16.68
CA LEU A 25 -44.44 13.95 -15.62
C LEU A 25 -45.02 14.89 -14.53
N SER A 26 -46.27 14.71 -14.20
CA SER A 26 -46.90 15.37 -13.05
C SER A 26 -47.52 14.33 -12.13
N LEU A 27 -47.19 14.43 -10.84
CA LEU A 27 -47.71 13.59 -9.77
C LEU A 27 -48.42 14.48 -8.74
N GLY A 28 -49.57 14.08 -8.27
CA GLY A 28 -50.25 14.78 -7.19
C GLY A 28 -50.83 13.82 -6.16
N LEU A 29 -50.77 14.26 -4.92
CA LEU A 29 -51.37 13.58 -3.76
C LEU A 29 -52.19 14.62 -2.99
N MET A 30 -53.44 14.34 -2.80
CA MET A 30 -54.32 15.13 -1.93
C MET A 30 -54.94 14.19 -0.89
N VAL A 31 -54.84 14.57 0.37
CA VAL A 31 -55.52 13.93 1.49
C VAL A 31 -56.25 15.00 2.25
N ASN A 32 -57.54 14.81 2.50
CA ASN A 32 -58.37 15.76 3.25
C ASN A 32 -59.02 15.06 4.44
N ASN A 33 -58.88 15.68 5.62
CA ASN A 33 -59.51 15.24 6.87
C ASN A 33 -59.23 13.78 7.18
N GLY A 34 -58.01 13.35 6.92
CA GLY A 34 -57.54 11.99 7.18
C GLY A 34 -57.61 11.67 8.68
N PHE A 35 -58.04 10.47 8.96
CA PHE A 35 -58.13 9.92 10.31
C PHE A 35 -57.54 8.51 10.29
N LEU A 36 -56.56 8.26 11.15
CA LEU A 36 -55.96 6.95 11.32
C LEU A 36 -56.00 6.52 12.78
N ALA A 37 -56.66 5.42 13.02
CA ALA A 37 -56.65 4.78 14.34
C ALA A 37 -56.42 3.27 14.21
N TYR A 38 -55.52 2.75 14.99
CA TYR A 38 -55.35 1.31 15.20
C TYR A 38 -56.30 0.84 16.34
N LYS A 39 -56.77 -0.40 16.26
CA LYS A 39 -57.71 -0.98 17.26
C LYS A 39 -57.23 -0.87 18.71
N GLN A 40 -55.94 -0.83 18.93
CA GLN A 40 -55.29 -0.82 20.26
C GLN A 40 -54.76 0.58 20.63
N SER A 41 -54.87 1.58 19.77
CA SER A 41 -54.38 2.92 20.02
C SER A 41 -55.41 3.82 20.67
N THR A 42 -55.07 4.40 21.81
CA THR A 42 -55.89 5.42 22.50
C THR A 42 -55.76 6.82 21.91
N ASN A 43 -54.78 7.05 21.01
CA ASN A 43 -54.46 8.31 20.42
C ASN A 43 -54.52 8.22 18.89
N PRO A 44 -55.67 8.56 18.25
CA PRO A 44 -55.72 8.57 16.79
C PRO A 44 -54.92 9.74 16.22
N LEU A 45 -54.45 9.53 15.00
CA LEU A 45 -53.96 10.64 14.16
C LEU A 45 -55.16 11.26 13.48
N THR A 46 -55.37 12.57 13.70
CA THR A 46 -56.52 13.34 13.23
C THR A 46 -56.07 14.51 12.40
N ASP A 47 -57.02 15.11 11.69
CA ASP A 47 -56.81 16.31 10.86
C ASP A 47 -55.63 16.15 9.89
N TRP A 48 -55.43 14.92 9.39
CA TRP A 48 -54.35 14.66 8.43
C TRP A 48 -54.74 15.20 7.08
N ASN A 49 -54.03 16.25 6.68
CA ASN A 49 -54.17 16.86 5.36
C ASN A 49 -52.84 16.86 4.66
N ALA A 50 -52.83 16.53 3.39
CA ALA A 50 -51.67 16.58 2.54
C ALA A 50 -52.03 17.11 1.16
N LYS A 51 -51.28 18.07 0.64
CA LYS A 51 -51.37 18.56 -0.73
C LYS A 51 -49.97 18.66 -1.30
N LEU A 52 -49.59 17.62 -2.02
CA LEU A 52 -48.30 17.50 -2.66
C LEU A 52 -48.47 17.48 -4.18
N ARG A 53 -47.68 18.26 -4.88
CA ARG A 53 -47.53 18.21 -6.33
C ARG A 53 -46.04 18.07 -6.69
N ILE A 54 -45.77 17.22 -7.64
CA ILE A 54 -44.44 17.02 -8.20
C ILE A 54 -44.55 17.15 -9.71
N ASP A 55 -43.87 18.10 -10.30
CA ASP A 55 -43.81 18.31 -11.74
C ASP A 55 -42.36 18.10 -12.20
N LEU A 56 -42.19 17.31 -13.23
CA LEU A 56 -40.89 17.02 -13.84
C LEU A 56 -40.99 17.24 -15.37
N PRO A 57 -40.88 18.52 -15.80
CA PRO A 57 -40.97 18.88 -17.21
C PRO A 57 -39.86 18.17 -18.03
N ALA A 58 -40.24 17.59 -19.15
CA ALA A 58 -39.36 16.87 -20.06
C ALA A 58 -38.50 15.80 -19.36
N LEU A 59 -38.98 15.24 -18.25
CA LEU A 59 -38.24 14.33 -17.37
C LEU A 59 -36.82 14.83 -17.01
N ASN A 60 -36.65 16.16 -17.05
CA ASN A 60 -35.37 16.79 -16.73
C ASN A 60 -35.24 17.06 -15.22
N PRO A 61 -34.27 16.43 -14.50
CA PRO A 61 -34.12 16.66 -13.07
C PRO A 61 -33.84 18.11 -12.67
N ASP A 62 -33.22 18.91 -13.54
CA ASP A 62 -32.95 20.33 -13.28
C ASP A 62 -34.21 21.20 -13.41
N SER A 63 -35.27 20.64 -13.95
CA SER A 63 -36.60 21.28 -14.03
C SER A 63 -37.59 20.75 -12.99
N LEU A 64 -37.12 19.91 -12.06
CA LEU A 64 -37.93 19.33 -10.99
C LEU A 64 -38.59 20.44 -10.16
N GLN A 65 -39.90 20.31 -9.94
CA GLN A 65 -40.65 21.14 -9.02
C GLN A 65 -41.44 20.25 -8.05
N ILE A 66 -41.22 20.46 -6.76
CA ILE A 66 -41.98 19.79 -5.70
C ILE A 66 -42.67 20.89 -4.91
N ASP A 67 -43.99 20.88 -4.88
CA ASP A 67 -44.83 21.83 -4.14
C ASP A 67 -45.60 21.07 -3.06
N LEU A 68 -45.22 21.25 -1.82
CA LEU A 68 -45.89 20.75 -0.63
C LEU A 68 -46.72 21.93 -0.05
N LYS A 69 -47.93 22.14 -0.57
CA LYS A 69 -48.78 23.24 -0.09
C LYS A 69 -49.22 23.04 1.34
N GLN A 70 -49.35 21.79 1.76
CA GLN A 70 -49.85 21.46 3.08
C GLN A 70 -49.49 20.04 3.44
N PHE A 71 -48.98 19.84 4.65
CA PHE A 71 -48.85 18.53 5.30
C PHE A 71 -49.05 18.75 6.79
N ASP A 72 -50.23 18.48 7.28
CA ASP A 72 -50.57 18.65 8.68
C ASP A 72 -51.20 17.40 9.24
N PHE A 73 -50.97 17.20 10.52
CA PHE A 73 -51.70 16.23 11.32
C PHE A 73 -51.66 16.59 12.82
N LYS A 74 -52.59 16.02 13.56
CA LYS A 74 -52.65 16.14 15.02
C LYS A 74 -52.60 14.76 15.68
N VAL A 75 -51.95 14.67 16.84
CA VAL A 75 -52.00 13.54 17.74
C VAL A 75 -52.24 14.03 19.16
N ALA A 76 -53.38 13.67 19.73
CA ALA A 76 -53.86 14.25 20.99
C ALA A 76 -53.86 15.79 20.97
N SER A 77 -53.07 16.45 21.84
CA SER A 77 -52.93 17.92 21.84
C SER A 77 -51.77 18.41 20.97
N GLY A 78 -50.97 17.51 20.41
CA GLY A 78 -49.79 17.86 19.62
C GLY A 78 -50.13 18.02 18.12
N TYR A 79 -49.29 18.75 17.40
CA TYR A 79 -49.47 19.01 15.99
C TYR A 79 -48.13 18.92 15.22
N PHE A 80 -48.26 18.67 13.92
CA PHE A 80 -47.17 18.79 12.93
C PHE A 80 -47.73 19.53 11.73
N ASN A 81 -47.05 20.59 11.29
CA ASN A 81 -47.38 21.36 10.09
C ASN A 81 -46.14 21.54 9.25
N ALA A 82 -46.24 21.26 7.97
CA ALA A 82 -45.17 21.50 7.02
C ALA A 82 -45.72 22.02 5.69
N GLN A 83 -45.03 23.00 5.15
CA GLN A 83 -45.27 23.51 3.80
C GLN A 83 -43.96 23.93 3.17
N GLY A 84 -43.85 23.83 1.85
CA GLY A 84 -42.63 24.24 1.18
C GLY A 84 -42.61 23.86 -0.29
N ASN A 85 -41.64 24.38 -0.99
CA ASN A 85 -41.36 23.98 -2.36
C ASN A 85 -39.87 23.77 -2.60
N ILE A 86 -39.56 22.93 -3.55
CA ILE A 86 -38.22 22.68 -4.06
C ILE A 86 -38.25 22.84 -5.57
N ALA A 87 -37.31 23.61 -6.14
CA ALA A 87 -37.19 23.82 -7.56
C ALA A 87 -35.78 23.59 -8.04
N GLY A 88 -35.65 22.77 -9.09
CA GLY A 88 -34.39 22.41 -9.72
C GLY A 88 -33.52 21.46 -8.88
N LEU A 89 -32.46 20.94 -9.50
CA LEU A 89 -31.36 20.21 -8.79
C LEU A 89 -30.03 20.94 -8.90
N HIS A 90 -29.81 21.68 -10.00
CA HIS A 90 -28.57 22.44 -10.22
C HIS A 90 -28.88 23.81 -10.87
N PRO A 91 -29.09 24.86 -10.05
CA PRO A 91 -29.13 24.95 -8.59
C PRO A 91 -30.44 24.43 -7.97
N VAL A 92 -30.39 24.10 -6.67
CA VAL A 92 -31.58 23.74 -5.89
C VAL A 92 -32.09 24.96 -5.14
N THR A 93 -33.34 25.35 -5.39
CA THR A 93 -34.03 26.38 -4.60
C THR A 93 -35.02 25.70 -3.65
N VAL A 94 -35.00 26.09 -2.38
CA VAL A 94 -35.84 25.52 -1.32
C VAL A 94 -36.49 26.62 -0.54
N HIS A 95 -37.82 26.52 -0.35
CA HIS A 95 -38.60 27.31 0.60
C HIS A 95 -39.36 26.32 1.48
N ALA A 96 -39.13 26.32 2.78
CA ALA A 96 -39.78 25.39 3.69
C ALA A 96 -40.08 26.07 5.03
N ASN A 97 -41.26 25.77 5.57
CA ASN A 97 -41.67 26.17 6.91
C ASN A 97 -42.28 24.95 7.61
N ILE A 98 -41.66 24.54 8.71
CA ILE A 98 -42.07 23.34 9.45
C ILE A 98 -42.24 23.72 10.92
N LYS A 99 -43.39 23.41 11.50
CA LYS A 99 -43.68 23.62 12.91
C LYS A 99 -44.27 22.37 13.50
N SER A 100 -43.78 22.01 14.67
CA SER A 100 -44.29 20.83 15.34
C SER A 100 -44.14 21.00 16.87
N ASP A 101 -45.14 20.49 17.58
CA ASP A 101 -45.13 20.26 19.01
C ASP A 101 -45.79 18.94 19.28
N LEU A 102 -45.00 17.88 19.47
CA LEU A 102 -45.50 16.51 19.56
C LEU A 102 -45.04 15.80 20.85
N ASN A 103 -45.99 15.10 21.44
CA ASN A 103 -45.65 14.05 22.36
C ASN A 103 -45.37 12.76 21.58
N LEU A 104 -44.11 12.39 21.51
CA LEU A 104 -43.63 11.25 20.70
C LEU A 104 -44.13 9.88 21.25
N ASP A 105 -44.40 9.76 22.56
CA ASP A 105 -45.02 8.55 23.14
C ASP A 105 -46.41 8.32 22.55
N LYS A 106 -47.19 9.42 22.41
CA LYS A 106 -48.55 9.39 21.83
C LYS A 106 -48.49 9.14 20.33
N LEU A 107 -47.55 9.75 19.63
CA LEU A 107 -47.30 9.52 18.21
C LEU A 107 -46.92 8.05 17.93
N HIS A 108 -46.03 7.50 18.72
CA HIS A 108 -45.65 6.09 18.62
C HIS A 108 -46.86 5.16 18.85
N ALA A 109 -47.66 5.45 19.87
CA ALA A 109 -48.88 4.71 20.14
C ALA A 109 -49.91 4.79 19.00
N SER A 110 -49.90 5.88 18.23
CA SER A 110 -50.78 6.07 17.08
C SER A 110 -50.35 5.28 15.85
N LEU A 111 -49.06 5.18 15.60
CA LEU A 111 -48.48 4.59 14.40
C LEU A 111 -48.02 3.15 14.58
N GLN A 112 -47.76 2.73 15.83
CA GLN A 112 -47.37 1.36 16.25
C GLN A 112 -46.25 0.76 15.39
N PHE A 113 -45.06 1.38 15.40
CA PHE A 113 -43.89 0.80 14.75
C PHE A 113 -43.46 -0.47 15.44
N PRO A 114 -43.36 -1.63 14.74
CA PRO A 114 -43.08 -2.90 15.37
C PRO A 114 -41.60 -3.05 15.77
N ASP A 115 -40.69 -2.41 15.04
CA ASP A 115 -39.24 -2.66 15.16
C ASP A 115 -38.54 -1.73 16.15
N PHE A 116 -39.17 -0.63 16.54
CA PHE A 116 -38.61 0.34 17.47
C PHE A 116 -39.68 1.13 18.19
N SER A 117 -39.38 1.63 19.37
CA SER A 117 -40.20 2.56 20.12
C SER A 117 -39.43 3.84 20.40
N PHE A 118 -40.18 4.97 20.40
CA PHE A 118 -39.64 6.27 20.73
C PHE A 118 -40.66 7.07 21.55
N GLY A 119 -40.15 8.02 22.33
CA GLY A 119 -40.97 8.84 23.20
C GLY A 119 -40.32 10.17 23.53
N GLY A 120 -41.04 11.01 24.31
CA GLY A 120 -40.58 12.29 24.77
C GLY A 120 -41.39 13.45 24.18
N LYS A 121 -41.06 14.67 24.61
CA LYS A 121 -41.68 15.92 24.08
C LYS A 121 -40.72 16.50 23.03
N TRP A 122 -41.20 16.61 21.80
CA TRP A 122 -40.43 17.08 20.64
C TRP A 122 -41.07 18.32 20.04
N ASN A 123 -40.28 19.38 19.97
CA ASN A 123 -40.65 20.64 19.37
C ASN A 123 -39.70 21.00 18.22
N LEU A 124 -40.27 21.42 17.09
CA LEU A 124 -39.51 21.87 15.92
C LEU A 124 -40.13 23.17 15.37
N ASP A 125 -39.30 24.18 15.17
CA ASP A 125 -39.61 25.37 14.37
C ASP A 125 -38.49 25.55 13.36
N ALA A 126 -38.77 25.35 12.08
CA ALA A 126 -37.76 25.39 11.03
C ALA A 126 -38.24 26.21 9.84
N LYS A 127 -37.46 27.20 9.48
CA LYS A 127 -37.62 28.01 8.27
C LYS A 127 -36.38 27.87 7.41
N ILE A 128 -36.56 27.59 6.13
CA ILE A 128 -35.48 27.44 5.16
C ILE A 128 -35.90 28.21 3.92
N ASP A 129 -35.03 29.09 3.41
CA ASP A 129 -35.36 29.94 2.26
C ASP A 129 -34.14 30.28 1.44
N GLY A 130 -34.13 29.94 0.15
CA GLY A 130 -33.05 30.33 -0.76
C GLY A 130 -32.51 29.21 -1.63
N THR A 131 -31.35 29.46 -2.19
CA THR A 131 -30.80 28.61 -3.25
C THR A 131 -29.44 28.06 -2.85
N TYR A 132 -29.29 26.75 -2.97
CA TYR A 132 -27.99 26.11 -2.97
C TYR A 132 -27.40 26.15 -4.37
N ALA A 133 -26.29 26.84 -4.54
CA ALA A 133 -25.61 26.95 -5.82
C ALA A 133 -24.07 26.75 -5.65
N LYS A 134 -23.50 26.09 -6.62
CA LYS A 134 -22.06 26.01 -6.80
C LYS A 134 -21.62 26.93 -7.93
N ALA A 135 -20.42 27.46 -7.84
CA ALA A 135 -19.80 28.28 -8.88
C ALA A 135 -18.33 27.91 -9.05
N ILE A 136 -17.75 28.29 -10.18
CA ILE A 136 -16.35 28.07 -10.51
C ILE A 136 -15.59 29.38 -10.38
N ARG A 137 -14.49 29.38 -9.66
CA ARG A 137 -13.54 30.51 -9.60
C ARG A 137 -12.17 30.10 -10.09
N LYS A 138 -11.45 31.03 -10.70
CA LYS A 138 -10.04 30.84 -11.10
C LYS A 138 -9.13 31.22 -9.94
N VAL A 139 -8.31 30.28 -9.48
CA VAL A 139 -7.46 30.44 -8.29
C VAL A 139 -5.99 30.28 -8.67
N GLY A 140 -5.12 31.14 -8.08
CA GLY A 140 -3.68 31.13 -8.24
C GLY A 140 -3.17 31.71 -9.56
N LEU A 141 -1.84 31.81 -9.70
CA LEU A 141 -1.16 32.34 -10.87
C LEU A 141 -1.48 31.56 -12.16
N GLN A 142 -1.75 30.26 -12.03
CA GLN A 142 -2.08 29.37 -13.16
C GLN A 142 -3.56 29.36 -13.52
N LYS A 143 -4.40 30.23 -12.88
CA LYS A 143 -5.85 30.34 -13.10
C LYS A 143 -6.58 28.98 -13.09
N ARG A 144 -6.19 28.07 -12.20
CA ARG A 144 -6.86 26.76 -12.07
C ARG A 144 -8.30 26.95 -11.62
N GLU A 145 -9.22 26.30 -12.31
CA GLU A 145 -10.63 26.30 -11.96
C GLU A 145 -10.86 25.51 -10.67
N GLN A 146 -11.54 26.16 -9.73
CA GLN A 146 -11.92 25.57 -8.45
C GLN A 146 -13.42 25.77 -8.25
N GLU A 147 -14.14 24.67 -8.09
CA GLU A 147 -15.54 24.69 -7.68
C GLU A 147 -15.63 25.11 -6.20
N TYR A 148 -16.60 25.96 -5.88
CA TYR A 148 -16.92 26.36 -4.51
C TYR A 148 -18.45 26.55 -4.36
N VAL A 149 -18.95 26.45 -3.13
CA VAL A 149 -20.34 26.73 -2.79
C VAL A 149 -20.53 28.23 -2.80
N ALA A 150 -21.30 28.72 -3.76
CA ALA A 150 -21.55 30.16 -3.96
C ALA A 150 -22.66 30.68 -3.03
N SER A 151 -23.70 29.89 -2.78
CA SER A 151 -24.78 30.21 -1.85
C SER A 151 -25.33 28.93 -1.21
N ILE A 152 -25.87 29.06 -0.03
CA ILE A 152 -26.73 28.09 0.64
C ILE A 152 -28.04 28.75 0.98
N PRO A 153 -29.15 28.02 1.15
CA PRO A 153 -30.39 28.64 1.68
C PRO A 153 -30.14 29.26 3.06
N THR A 154 -30.76 30.37 3.33
CA THR A 154 -30.91 30.89 4.71
C THR A 154 -31.75 29.90 5.50
N PHE A 155 -31.46 29.73 6.78
CA PHE A 155 -32.28 28.90 7.67
C PHE A 155 -32.27 29.39 9.11
N ASP A 156 -33.39 29.17 9.79
CA ASP A 156 -33.54 29.31 11.24
C ASP A 156 -34.30 28.08 11.74
N ILE A 157 -33.55 27.16 12.38
CA ILE A 157 -34.07 25.87 12.84
C ILE A 157 -33.85 25.78 14.34
N LYS A 158 -34.93 25.60 15.07
CA LYS A 158 -34.95 25.32 16.50
C LYS A 158 -35.60 23.98 16.74
N ASN A 159 -34.91 23.09 17.37
CA ASN A 159 -35.42 21.78 17.69
C ASN A 159 -35.06 21.40 19.14
N THR A 160 -36.07 20.95 19.88
CA THR A 160 -35.85 20.49 21.27
C THR A 160 -36.45 19.13 21.46
N LEU A 161 -35.74 18.30 22.21
CA LEU A 161 -36.26 17.03 22.71
C LEU A 161 -36.07 17.01 24.24
N VAL A 162 -37.13 16.73 24.97
CA VAL A 162 -37.13 16.57 26.42
C VAL A 162 -37.73 15.23 26.80
N ASP A 163 -37.13 14.56 27.77
CA ASP A 163 -37.54 13.22 28.22
C ASP A 163 -37.64 12.21 27.05
N GLY A 164 -36.76 12.41 26.07
CA GLY A 164 -36.68 11.53 24.91
C GLY A 164 -36.33 10.08 25.28
N LYS A 165 -36.91 9.14 24.55
CA LYS A 165 -36.66 7.69 24.69
C LYS A 165 -36.48 7.09 23.32
N PHE A 166 -35.64 6.07 23.23
CA PHE A 166 -35.48 5.31 21.99
C PHE A 166 -35.07 3.88 22.31
N LYS A 167 -35.80 2.90 21.78
CA LYS A 167 -35.50 1.47 21.96
C LYS A 167 -35.77 0.69 20.68
N LEU A 168 -34.83 -0.17 20.28
CA LEU A 168 -35.06 -1.19 19.25
C LEU A 168 -35.71 -2.43 19.86
N ALA A 169 -36.69 -3.03 19.18
CA ALA A 169 -37.44 -4.17 19.68
C ALA A 169 -36.57 -5.41 19.99
N ASN A 170 -35.49 -5.59 19.23
CA ASN A 170 -34.53 -6.68 19.37
C ASN A 170 -33.45 -6.48 20.46
N LEU A 171 -33.45 -5.31 21.13
CA LEU A 171 -32.48 -5.01 22.18
C LEU A 171 -33.12 -5.04 23.59
N PRO A 172 -32.40 -5.55 24.60
CA PRO A 172 -32.91 -5.59 25.96
C PRO A 172 -33.25 -4.22 26.55
N GLN A 173 -32.42 -3.22 26.25
CA GLN A 173 -32.49 -1.87 26.79
C GLN A 173 -32.50 -0.80 25.72
N GLY A 174 -33.16 0.31 25.98
CA GLY A 174 -33.12 1.53 25.18
C GLY A 174 -32.38 2.67 25.86
N LEU A 175 -32.37 3.82 25.20
CA LEU A 175 -31.98 5.10 25.77
C LEU A 175 -33.21 5.68 26.50
N ASP A 176 -33.09 5.93 27.80
CA ASP A 176 -34.24 6.22 28.66
C ASP A 176 -34.49 7.72 28.87
N LYS A 177 -33.43 8.53 28.73
CA LYS A 177 -33.51 9.98 28.89
C LYS A 177 -32.62 10.63 27.83
N ILE A 178 -33.26 11.20 26.83
CA ILE A 178 -32.59 11.99 25.79
C ILE A 178 -33.13 13.41 25.89
N ALA A 179 -32.23 14.38 26.06
CA ALA A 179 -32.59 15.78 26.00
C ALA A 179 -31.53 16.55 25.21
N TYR A 180 -31.97 17.49 24.42
CA TYR A 180 -31.13 18.44 23.75
C TYR A 180 -31.93 19.65 23.24
N ARG A 181 -31.20 20.73 22.96
CA ARG A 181 -31.71 21.91 22.27
C ARG A 181 -30.78 22.21 21.11
N LEU A 182 -31.27 21.98 19.89
CA LEU A 182 -30.59 22.27 18.64
C LEU A 182 -31.01 23.61 18.10
N GLU A 183 -30.06 24.46 17.77
CA GLU A 183 -30.22 25.70 17.04
C GLU A 183 -29.34 25.70 15.82
N ALA A 184 -29.91 25.83 14.62
CA ALA A 184 -29.14 25.97 13.40
C ALA A 184 -29.63 27.27 12.69
N LYS A 185 -28.68 28.10 12.29
CA LYS A 185 -28.92 29.42 11.75
C LYS A 185 -28.01 29.75 10.59
N ASP A 186 -28.60 30.31 9.54
CA ASP A 186 -27.89 31.04 8.51
C ASP A 186 -28.72 32.25 8.08
N PRO A 187 -28.31 33.49 8.43
CA PRO A 187 -29.12 34.66 8.17
C PRO A 187 -29.01 35.24 6.76
N ASP A 188 -27.94 34.90 6.00
CA ASP A 188 -27.60 35.60 4.75
C ASP A 188 -27.26 34.67 3.57
N GLY A 189 -27.44 33.39 3.74
CA GLY A 189 -27.17 32.41 2.69
C GLY A 189 -25.69 32.12 2.42
N GLN A 190 -24.82 32.37 3.43
CA GLN A 190 -23.39 32.16 3.28
C GLN A 190 -22.82 31.17 4.29
N LEU A 191 -21.93 30.28 3.86
CA LEU A 191 -21.26 29.32 4.74
C LEU A 191 -20.54 29.97 5.94
N LYS A 192 -20.12 31.23 5.80
CA LYS A 192 -19.41 31.97 6.87
C LYS A 192 -20.30 32.29 8.06
N SER A 193 -21.56 32.61 7.82
CA SER A 193 -22.55 33.00 8.84
C SER A 193 -23.38 31.82 9.34
N ALA A 194 -23.28 30.67 8.64
CA ALA A 194 -23.97 29.46 9.04
C ALA A 194 -23.41 28.89 10.36
N SER A 195 -24.32 28.44 11.22
CA SER A 195 -24.02 27.86 12.52
C SER A 195 -24.97 26.72 12.85
N ILE A 196 -24.46 25.73 13.59
CA ILE A 196 -25.25 24.67 14.22
C ILE A 196 -24.74 24.53 15.65
N ALA A 197 -25.64 24.57 16.62
CA ALA A 197 -25.34 24.36 18.02
C ALA A 197 -26.32 23.35 18.63
N ILE A 198 -25.82 22.41 19.37
CA ILE A 198 -26.60 21.48 20.19
C ILE A 198 -26.22 21.75 21.64
N HIS A 199 -27.13 22.36 22.36
CA HIS A 199 -27.00 22.70 23.77
C HIS A 199 -27.69 21.67 24.65
N ASP A 200 -27.33 21.65 25.93
CA ASP A 200 -28.00 20.86 26.96
C ASP A 200 -28.12 19.37 26.61
N ILE A 201 -27.11 18.88 25.86
CA ILE A 201 -27.05 17.47 25.53
C ILE A 201 -27.05 16.64 26.82
N SER A 202 -28.03 15.77 26.96
CA SER A 202 -28.13 14.82 28.06
C SER A 202 -28.71 13.54 27.51
N VAL A 203 -27.88 12.50 27.40
CA VAL A 203 -28.32 11.15 27.03
C VAL A 203 -27.96 10.24 28.19
N GLN A 204 -28.93 9.53 28.72
CA GLN A 204 -28.74 8.59 29.84
C GLN A 204 -29.38 7.26 29.52
N ALA A 205 -28.70 6.21 29.91
CA ALA A 205 -29.22 4.85 29.86
C ALA A 205 -28.50 3.98 30.90
N LEU A 206 -29.26 3.38 31.84
CA LEU A 206 -28.68 2.72 33.01
C LEU A 206 -27.73 3.68 33.74
N ASN A 207 -26.46 3.25 33.93
CA ASN A 207 -25.43 4.07 34.59
C ASN A 207 -24.55 4.87 33.59
N ASN A 208 -24.94 4.88 32.30
CA ASN A 208 -24.19 5.53 31.25
C ASN A 208 -24.77 6.92 30.97
N TYR A 209 -23.92 7.87 30.66
CA TYR A 209 -24.38 9.20 30.20
C TYR A 209 -23.42 9.87 29.24
N ILE A 210 -23.99 10.76 28.44
CA ILE A 210 -23.29 11.79 27.68
C ILE A 210 -23.96 13.11 28.01
N LYS A 211 -23.20 14.14 28.39
CA LYS A 211 -23.69 15.48 28.73
C LYS A 211 -22.77 16.55 28.14
N GLY A 212 -23.37 17.72 27.84
CA GLY A 212 -22.60 18.88 27.41
C GLY A 212 -23.19 19.63 26.24
N PHE A 213 -22.35 20.22 25.44
CA PHE A 213 -22.74 20.93 24.24
C PHE A 213 -21.71 20.80 23.12
N ILE A 214 -22.15 21.03 21.89
CA ILE A 214 -21.29 21.17 20.71
C ILE A 214 -21.86 22.23 19.80
N SER A 215 -21.02 23.15 19.31
CA SER A 215 -21.40 24.11 18.27
C SER A 215 -20.33 24.19 17.18
N ILE A 216 -20.80 24.41 15.96
CA ILE A 216 -19.99 24.62 14.78
C ILE A 216 -20.47 25.92 14.13
N THR A 217 -19.56 26.85 13.91
CA THR A 217 -19.82 28.12 13.24
C THR A 217 -18.82 28.33 12.11
N ASP A 218 -19.09 29.27 11.22
CA ASP A 218 -18.24 29.57 10.07
C ASP A 218 -17.85 28.30 9.26
N PHE A 219 -18.79 27.77 8.51
CA PHE A 219 -18.58 26.52 7.76
C PHE A 219 -17.51 26.64 6.67
N ASN A 220 -17.03 27.84 6.34
CA ASN A 220 -15.85 28.01 5.51
C ASN A 220 -14.55 27.63 6.23
N LYS A 221 -14.49 27.89 7.54
CA LYS A 221 -13.31 27.62 8.38
C LYS A 221 -13.55 26.54 9.43
N ILE A 222 -14.79 26.11 9.60
CA ILE A 222 -15.24 25.12 10.59
C ILE A 222 -14.72 25.49 12.00
N ALA A 223 -15.35 26.51 12.62
CA ALA A 223 -15.06 26.85 13.99
C ALA A 223 -15.88 25.97 14.94
N VAL A 224 -15.20 25.17 15.74
CA VAL A 224 -15.82 24.25 16.73
C VAL A 224 -15.72 24.82 18.13
N ASN A 225 -16.78 24.65 18.92
CA ASN A 225 -16.75 24.88 20.36
C ASN A 225 -17.56 23.76 21.04
N SER A 226 -16.94 22.99 21.91
CA SER A 226 -17.58 21.85 22.57
C SER A 226 -17.04 21.65 23.98
N ASP A 227 -17.93 21.19 24.89
CA ASP A 227 -17.61 20.65 26.20
C ASP A 227 -18.52 19.43 26.40
N LEU A 228 -17.92 18.24 26.34
CA LEU A 228 -18.63 16.96 26.45
C LEU A 228 -18.04 16.13 27.57
N LYS A 229 -18.90 15.56 28.38
CA LYS A 229 -18.57 14.59 29.42
C LYS A 229 -19.37 13.33 29.19
N ALA A 230 -18.70 12.19 29.23
CA ALA A 230 -19.33 10.91 29.08
C ALA A 230 -18.80 9.88 30.09
N LEU A 231 -19.67 9.07 30.60
CA LEU A 231 -19.32 7.90 31.42
C LEU A 231 -19.98 6.68 30.81
N PHE A 232 -19.19 5.66 30.55
CA PHE A 232 -19.65 4.39 30.02
C PHE A 232 -19.26 3.25 30.96
N ASN A 233 -20.25 2.49 31.40
CA ASN A 233 -20.04 1.15 31.96
C ASN A 233 -20.06 0.16 30.80
N LEU A 234 -18.91 -0.36 30.44
CA LEU A 234 -18.77 -1.24 29.29
C LEU A 234 -19.60 -2.54 29.40
N ALA A 235 -19.89 -2.98 30.64
CA ALA A 235 -20.76 -4.14 30.85
C ALA A 235 -22.19 -3.92 30.35
N ASP A 236 -22.63 -2.68 30.28
CA ASP A 236 -23.97 -2.31 29.84
C ASP A 236 -24.09 -2.26 28.30
N ILE A 237 -22.98 -2.16 27.55
CA ILE A 237 -23.00 -1.94 26.11
C ILE A 237 -23.80 -3.03 25.38
N LYS A 238 -23.70 -4.28 25.80
CA LYS A 238 -24.46 -5.41 25.22
C LYS A 238 -26.00 -5.22 25.28
N ASN A 239 -26.48 -4.35 26.19
CA ASN A 239 -27.89 -4.06 26.32
C ASN A 239 -28.40 -3.08 25.25
N PHE A 240 -27.49 -2.27 24.68
CA PHE A 240 -27.79 -1.23 23.69
C PHE A 240 -27.35 -1.56 22.27
N TYR A 241 -26.37 -2.45 22.15
CA TYR A 241 -25.79 -2.86 20.89
C TYR A 241 -25.53 -4.38 20.87
N PRO A 242 -25.90 -5.12 19.83
CA PRO A 242 -25.80 -6.58 19.79
C PRO A 242 -24.36 -7.06 19.60
N ILE A 243 -23.51 -6.93 20.61
CA ILE A 243 -22.17 -7.51 20.62
C ILE A 243 -22.31 -8.99 20.98
N LYS A 244 -22.22 -9.88 19.98
CA LYS A 244 -22.47 -11.31 20.17
C LYS A 244 -21.26 -12.13 20.63
N GLN A 245 -20.04 -11.63 20.40
CA GLN A 245 -18.82 -12.43 20.55
C GLN A 245 -17.87 -11.95 21.64
N VAL A 246 -18.13 -10.79 22.24
CA VAL A 246 -17.22 -10.16 23.21
C VAL A 246 -17.95 -9.75 24.47
N GLU A 247 -17.43 -10.14 25.62
CA GLU A 247 -17.82 -9.64 26.93
C GLU A 247 -16.89 -8.49 27.34
N LEU A 248 -17.49 -7.36 27.69
CA LEU A 248 -16.79 -6.14 28.10
C LEU A 248 -17.19 -5.75 29.53
N ALA A 249 -16.23 -5.26 30.31
CA ALA A 249 -16.51 -4.61 31.60
C ALA A 249 -15.50 -3.47 31.84
N GLY A 250 -15.80 -2.64 32.84
CA GLY A 250 -15.01 -1.49 33.23
C GLY A 250 -15.75 -0.18 33.03
N LEU A 251 -15.24 0.88 33.66
CA LEU A 251 -15.77 2.23 33.55
C LEU A 251 -14.84 3.09 32.70
N VAL A 252 -15.42 3.74 31.70
CA VAL A 252 -14.71 4.70 30.84
C VAL A 252 -15.27 6.09 31.06
N ASP A 253 -14.46 6.98 31.59
CA ASP A 253 -14.75 8.41 31.77
C ASP A 253 -14.07 9.19 30.67
N VAL A 254 -14.81 10.03 29.94
CA VAL A 254 -14.32 10.88 28.86
C VAL A 254 -14.72 12.31 29.11
N ASN A 255 -13.73 13.20 29.11
CA ASN A 255 -13.95 14.65 29.12
C ASN A 255 -13.32 15.21 27.85
N LEU A 256 -14.07 15.97 27.07
CA LEU A 256 -13.62 16.57 25.82
C LEU A 256 -13.99 18.04 25.78
N ILE A 257 -12.99 18.90 25.79
CA ILE A 257 -13.14 20.33 25.55
C ILE A 257 -12.38 20.68 24.29
N ALA A 258 -13.05 21.29 23.31
CA ALA A 258 -12.43 21.74 22.09
C ALA A 258 -12.98 23.09 21.64
N LYS A 259 -12.10 24.06 21.34
CA LYS A 259 -12.49 25.41 20.92
C LYS A 259 -11.53 25.95 19.86
N GLY A 260 -12.03 26.36 18.72
CA GLY A 260 -11.22 26.97 17.67
C GLY A 260 -11.53 26.44 16.26
N TYR A 261 -10.66 26.72 15.33
CA TYR A 261 -10.82 26.38 13.92
C TYR A 261 -10.21 25.04 13.55
N VAL A 262 -10.79 24.42 12.51
CA VAL A 262 -10.27 23.19 11.89
C VAL A 262 -9.79 23.49 10.48
N ASP A 263 -8.50 23.33 10.19
CA ASP A 263 -7.93 23.33 8.85
C ASP A 263 -6.89 22.20 8.75
N LEU A 264 -7.33 21.03 8.32
CA LEU A 264 -6.48 19.84 8.24
C LEU A 264 -5.33 20.01 7.23
N LYS A 265 -5.52 20.85 6.20
CA LYS A 265 -4.47 21.12 5.20
C LYS A 265 -3.32 21.94 5.77
N ARG A 266 -3.61 22.79 6.76
CA ARG A 266 -2.61 23.62 7.47
C ARG A 266 -2.22 23.06 8.83
N ASN A 267 -2.71 21.88 9.19
CA ASN A 267 -2.54 21.27 10.51
C ASN A 267 -3.02 22.19 11.66
N ILE A 268 -4.14 22.88 11.43
CA ILE A 268 -4.83 23.67 12.45
C ILE A 268 -6.01 22.86 12.97
N PHE A 269 -6.13 22.75 14.27
CA PHE A 269 -7.23 22.07 14.94
C PHE A 269 -7.65 22.88 16.19
N PRO A 270 -8.80 22.61 16.82
CA PRO A 270 -9.24 23.37 17.98
C PRO A 270 -8.24 23.27 19.15
N GLU A 271 -8.12 24.32 19.93
CA GLU A 271 -7.59 24.21 21.30
C GLU A 271 -8.32 23.06 21.98
N THR A 272 -7.57 22.11 22.50
CA THR A 272 -8.16 20.84 22.94
C THR A 272 -7.65 20.47 24.33
N ASN A 273 -8.57 20.08 25.20
CA ASN A 273 -8.27 19.46 26.48
C ASN A 273 -9.17 18.25 26.65
N THR A 274 -8.61 17.07 26.44
CA THR A 274 -9.35 15.81 26.46
C THR A 274 -8.69 14.85 27.41
N SER A 275 -9.48 14.20 28.25
CA SER A 275 -9.06 13.08 29.08
C SER A 275 -9.92 11.85 28.80
N ILE A 276 -9.29 10.69 28.78
CA ILE A 276 -9.93 9.38 28.70
C ILE A 276 -9.36 8.53 29.82
N VAL A 277 -10.21 8.12 30.74
CA VAL A 277 -9.82 7.30 31.89
C VAL A 277 -10.65 6.02 31.89
N MET A 278 -9.99 4.88 31.80
CA MET A 278 -10.62 3.56 31.96
C MET A 278 -10.11 2.88 33.20
N LYS A 279 -11.00 2.32 34.00
CA LYS A 279 -10.67 1.60 35.23
C LYS A 279 -11.33 0.21 35.22
N ASN A 280 -10.61 -0.78 35.75
CA ASN A 280 -11.07 -2.15 35.92
C ASN A 280 -11.67 -2.73 34.63
N GLY A 281 -11.00 -2.42 33.50
CA GLY A 281 -11.44 -2.93 32.23
C GLY A 281 -11.22 -4.43 32.09
N LEU A 282 -12.16 -5.09 31.40
CA LEU A 282 -12.11 -6.50 31.05
C LEU A 282 -12.60 -6.64 29.60
N ILE A 283 -11.88 -7.44 28.84
CA ILE A 283 -12.27 -7.86 27.49
C ILE A 283 -12.12 -9.38 27.41
N LYS A 284 -13.20 -10.07 27.07
CA LYS A 284 -13.21 -11.52 26.90
C LYS A 284 -13.97 -11.86 25.62
N SER A 285 -13.40 -12.69 24.77
CA SER A 285 -14.04 -13.18 23.55
C SER A 285 -14.57 -14.60 23.76
N ASN A 286 -15.69 -14.93 23.12
CA ASN A 286 -16.18 -16.30 23.09
C ASN A 286 -15.22 -17.23 22.33
N ASP A 287 -14.47 -16.70 21.37
CA ASP A 287 -13.50 -17.45 20.56
C ASP A 287 -12.18 -17.69 21.32
N TYR A 288 -11.94 -16.96 22.41
CA TYR A 288 -10.75 -17.10 23.23
C TYR A 288 -11.08 -16.96 24.73
N PRO A 289 -10.95 -18.05 25.52
CA PRO A 289 -11.50 -18.10 26.91
C PRO A 289 -10.68 -17.30 27.92
N ILE A 290 -9.42 -16.90 27.60
CA ILE A 290 -8.58 -16.13 28.53
C ILE A 290 -8.87 -14.64 28.35
N PRO A 291 -9.39 -13.95 29.39
CA PRO A 291 -9.68 -12.54 29.30
C PRO A 291 -8.41 -11.67 29.35
N MET A 292 -8.51 -10.46 28.81
CA MET A 292 -7.62 -9.34 29.14
C MET A 292 -8.25 -8.61 30.34
N GLU A 293 -7.56 -8.57 31.45
CA GLU A 293 -8.09 -8.12 32.74
C GLU A 293 -7.32 -6.90 33.29
N ASN A 294 -7.92 -6.29 34.32
CA ASN A 294 -7.30 -5.17 35.03
C ASN A 294 -6.84 -4.05 34.10
N ILE A 295 -7.60 -3.81 33.02
CA ILE A 295 -7.25 -2.80 32.06
C ILE A 295 -7.42 -1.44 32.70
N GLN A 296 -6.32 -0.68 32.75
CA GLN A 296 -6.27 0.70 33.18
C GLN A 296 -5.76 1.55 32.01
N VAL A 297 -6.47 2.60 31.71
CA VAL A 297 -6.05 3.56 30.69
C VAL A 297 -6.22 4.97 31.25
N GLU A 298 -5.19 5.76 31.21
CA GLU A 298 -5.27 7.17 31.52
C GLU A 298 -4.54 7.94 30.41
N ALA A 299 -5.29 8.67 29.59
CA ALA A 299 -4.79 9.37 28.44
C ALA A 299 -5.29 10.82 28.42
N PHE A 300 -4.39 11.75 28.11
CA PHE A 300 -4.66 13.18 27.98
C PHE A 300 -4.17 13.69 26.66
N VAL A 301 -4.99 14.49 26.01
CA VAL A 301 -4.64 15.24 24.81
C VAL A 301 -4.85 16.72 25.09
N ASN A 302 -3.80 17.50 25.03
CA ASN A 302 -3.85 18.94 25.26
C ASN A 302 -3.18 19.69 24.11
N SER A 303 -3.82 20.76 23.68
CA SER A 303 -3.27 21.75 22.77
C SER A 303 -3.88 23.12 23.10
N GLU A 304 -3.05 24.07 23.52
CA GLU A 304 -3.51 25.40 23.94
C GLU A 304 -3.71 26.37 22.75
N LYS A 305 -3.11 26.07 21.61
CA LYS A 305 -3.12 26.95 20.41
C LYS A 305 -3.62 26.26 19.16
N GLY A 306 -4.14 25.03 19.28
CA GLY A 306 -4.67 24.27 18.14
C GLY A 306 -3.66 23.98 17.05
N SER A 307 -2.41 23.69 17.40
CA SER A 307 -1.35 23.43 16.44
C SER A 307 -0.53 22.19 16.79
N LEU A 308 0.08 21.54 15.78
CA LEU A 308 0.99 20.42 16.02
C LEU A 308 2.17 20.81 16.94
N ARG A 309 2.54 22.09 16.97
CA ARG A 309 3.67 22.56 17.77
C ARG A 309 3.40 22.49 19.27
N ASP A 310 2.18 22.76 19.70
CA ASP A 310 1.80 22.78 21.12
C ASP A 310 0.98 21.53 21.52
N LEU A 311 0.71 20.64 20.57
CA LEU A 311 0.05 19.37 20.86
C LEU A 311 0.88 18.52 21.81
N ASN A 312 0.24 18.11 22.92
CA ASN A 312 0.78 17.24 23.93
C ASN A 312 -0.16 16.05 24.13
N ILE A 313 0.37 14.85 23.96
CA ILE A 313 -0.34 13.60 24.22
C ILE A 313 0.38 12.87 25.35
N LYS A 314 -0.32 12.65 26.45
CA LYS A 314 0.20 11.97 27.63
C LYS A 314 -0.63 10.73 27.94
N ILE A 315 0.00 9.60 27.99
CA ILE A 315 -0.59 8.30 28.32
C ILE A 315 0.04 7.82 29.61
N LEU A 316 -0.76 7.69 30.68
CA LEU A 316 -0.29 7.41 32.04
C LEU A 316 -1.32 6.61 32.84
N PRO A 317 -1.05 5.40 33.20
CA PRO A 317 -0.48 4.34 32.38
C PRO A 317 -1.54 3.66 31.51
N VAL A 318 -1.12 3.00 30.46
CA VAL A 318 -1.88 1.87 29.94
C VAL A 318 -1.30 0.61 30.58
N SER A 319 -2.08 -0.10 31.35
CA SER A 319 -1.68 -1.37 31.96
C SER A 319 -2.81 -2.38 31.88
N PHE A 320 -2.46 -3.64 31.78
CA PHE A 320 -3.40 -4.76 31.78
C PHE A 320 -2.68 -6.06 32.11
N THR A 321 -3.44 -7.08 32.46
CA THR A 321 -2.99 -8.46 32.61
C THR A 321 -3.61 -9.31 31.52
N PHE A 322 -2.80 -10.07 30.79
CA PHE A 322 -3.28 -10.94 29.74
C PHE A 322 -2.58 -12.31 29.82
N ALA A 323 -3.37 -13.38 29.92
CA ALA A 323 -2.84 -14.75 30.13
C ALA A 323 -1.85 -14.83 31.32
N GLY A 324 -2.14 -14.11 32.41
CA GLY A 324 -1.29 -14.04 33.59
C GLY A 324 -0.05 -13.14 33.47
N GLU A 325 0.21 -12.55 32.30
CA GLU A 325 1.36 -11.67 32.07
C GLU A 325 0.95 -10.19 32.14
N PRO A 326 1.57 -9.39 33.01
CA PRO A 326 1.30 -7.95 33.08
C PRO A 326 2.00 -7.20 31.95
N PHE A 327 1.32 -6.17 31.45
CA PHE A 327 1.86 -5.21 30.49
C PHE A 327 1.64 -3.79 30.94
N PHE A 328 2.60 -2.93 30.63
CA PHE A 328 2.61 -1.55 31.06
C PHE A 328 3.20 -0.65 29.95
N LEU A 329 2.56 0.49 29.69
CA LEU A 329 3.02 1.50 28.74
C LEU A 329 2.74 2.91 29.28
N ASN A 330 3.77 3.74 29.29
CA ASN A 330 3.67 5.21 29.47
C ASN A 330 4.19 5.92 28.21
N ALA A 331 3.57 7.03 27.86
CA ALA A 331 4.08 7.90 26.80
C ALA A 331 3.76 9.38 27.11
N ASP A 332 4.74 10.26 26.93
CA ASP A 332 4.59 11.71 26.93
C ASP A 332 5.20 12.25 25.64
N LEU A 333 4.34 12.72 24.73
CA LEU A 333 4.70 13.19 23.39
C LEU A 333 4.31 14.66 23.25
N LYS A 334 5.26 15.53 22.97
CA LYS A 334 5.08 16.99 22.89
C LYS A 334 5.64 17.53 21.58
N ASN A 335 5.00 18.56 21.03
CA ASN A 335 5.45 19.26 19.83
C ASN A 335 5.59 18.36 18.60
N PHE A 336 4.48 18.09 17.93
CA PHE A 336 4.42 17.17 16.79
C PHE A 336 5.10 17.71 15.50
N ASN A 337 5.58 18.95 15.49
CA ASN A 337 6.49 19.45 14.44
C ASN A 337 7.95 18.99 14.68
N ASN A 338 8.29 18.69 15.91
CA ASN A 338 9.59 18.16 16.34
C ASN A 338 9.40 17.44 17.66
N ILE A 339 9.02 16.19 17.59
CA ILE A 339 8.50 15.44 18.74
C ILE A 339 9.55 15.29 19.83
N LYS A 340 9.22 15.83 21.03
CA LYS A 340 9.88 15.47 22.27
C LYS A 340 9.13 14.30 22.87
N TYR A 341 9.80 13.16 22.95
CA TYR A 341 9.18 11.91 23.41
C TYR A 341 9.80 11.41 24.71
N ASN A 342 8.96 10.79 25.54
CA ASN A 342 9.36 10.01 26.70
C ASN A 342 8.41 8.81 26.78
N ILE A 343 8.87 7.61 26.38
CA ILE A 343 8.08 6.40 26.26
C ILE A 343 8.75 5.31 27.11
N GLN A 344 7.96 4.64 27.92
CA GLN A 344 8.39 3.49 28.72
C GLN A 344 7.42 2.33 28.50
N SER A 345 7.94 1.14 28.25
CA SER A 345 7.14 -0.05 28.11
C SER A 345 7.80 -1.23 28.80
N LYS A 346 7.01 -2.01 29.52
CA LYS A 346 7.47 -3.23 30.19
C LYS A 346 6.37 -4.28 30.20
N GLY A 347 6.72 -5.49 29.81
CA GLY A 347 5.81 -6.63 29.86
C GLY A 347 5.89 -7.51 28.64
N LYS A 348 5.08 -8.57 28.68
CA LYS A 348 4.96 -9.54 27.61
C LYS A 348 3.59 -9.53 26.99
N LEU A 349 3.53 -9.50 25.66
CA LEU A 349 2.32 -9.60 24.87
C LEU A 349 2.33 -10.89 24.07
N ASN A 350 1.35 -11.76 24.29
CA ASN A 350 1.10 -12.95 23.48
C ASN A 350 0.18 -12.57 22.32
N LEU A 351 0.68 -12.62 21.09
CA LEU A 351 0.00 -12.06 19.90
C LEU A 351 -1.17 -12.91 19.44
N GLY A 352 -1.05 -14.25 19.45
CA GLY A 352 -2.11 -15.13 19.01
C GLY A 352 -3.41 -14.97 19.81
N PRO A 353 -3.35 -14.97 21.14
CA PRO A 353 -4.50 -14.63 21.97
C PRO A 353 -5.07 -13.23 21.72
N ILE A 354 -4.22 -12.21 21.59
CA ILE A 354 -4.66 -10.85 21.30
C ILE A 354 -5.36 -10.78 19.94
N TYR A 355 -4.79 -11.40 18.93
CA TYR A 355 -5.38 -11.47 17.60
C TYR A 355 -6.79 -12.11 17.61
N LYS A 356 -6.92 -13.24 18.28
CA LYS A 356 -8.22 -13.94 18.44
C LYS A 356 -9.24 -13.13 19.24
N LEU A 357 -8.76 -12.41 20.26
CA LEU A 357 -9.62 -11.56 21.09
C LEU A 357 -10.26 -10.43 20.29
N PHE A 358 -9.53 -9.82 19.33
CA PHE A 358 -10.00 -8.69 18.53
C PHE A 358 -10.54 -9.07 17.15
N ALA A 359 -10.53 -10.37 16.78
CA ALA A 359 -11.07 -10.92 15.53
C ALA A 359 -10.70 -10.10 14.29
N LEU A 360 -9.40 -9.82 14.11
CA LEU A 360 -8.89 -9.04 12.96
C LEU A 360 -8.90 -9.90 11.70
N ASP A 361 -9.68 -9.53 10.71
CA ASP A 361 -9.81 -10.26 9.45
C ASP A 361 -8.55 -10.18 8.56
N GLY A 362 -8.24 -11.26 7.85
CA GLY A 362 -7.24 -11.29 6.77
C GLY A 362 -5.79 -11.51 7.16
N THR A 363 -5.46 -11.58 8.46
CA THR A 363 -4.08 -11.85 8.92
C THR A 363 -4.09 -12.71 10.18
N ASN A 364 -3.36 -13.81 10.20
CA ASN A 364 -3.18 -14.62 11.41
C ASN A 364 -1.77 -14.39 11.96
N VAL A 365 -1.69 -13.90 13.20
CA VAL A 365 -0.41 -13.64 13.88
C VAL A 365 -0.36 -14.39 15.19
N ASP A 366 0.70 -15.15 15.42
CA ASP A 366 0.97 -15.85 16.69
C ASP A 366 2.36 -15.48 17.21
N GLY A 367 2.69 -15.91 18.44
CA GLY A 367 3.96 -15.63 19.09
C GLY A 367 3.84 -14.62 20.21
N PHE A 368 4.98 -14.06 20.61
CA PHE A 368 5.03 -13.08 21.70
C PHE A 368 6.00 -11.93 21.42
N ILE A 369 5.71 -10.80 22.07
CA ILE A 369 6.60 -9.64 22.17
C ILE A 369 6.83 -9.36 23.65
N TYR A 370 8.09 -9.32 24.08
CA TYR A 370 8.50 -8.85 25.39
C TYR A 370 9.18 -7.49 25.26
N THR A 371 8.76 -6.53 26.07
CA THR A 371 9.31 -5.17 26.10
C THR A 371 9.86 -4.85 27.48
N ASP A 372 11.00 -4.19 27.55
CA ASP A 372 11.55 -3.54 28.74
C ASP A 372 12.46 -2.41 28.23
N PHE A 373 11.86 -1.28 27.85
CA PHE A 373 12.60 -0.16 27.30
C PHE A 373 12.11 1.19 27.77
N SER A 374 13.02 2.15 27.73
CA SER A 374 12.80 3.57 27.94
C SER A 374 13.38 4.36 26.78
N LEU A 375 12.55 5.13 26.10
CA LEU A 375 12.93 5.98 24.97
C LEU A 375 12.66 7.43 25.34
N LYS A 376 13.70 8.29 25.36
CA LYS A 376 13.57 9.70 25.67
C LYS A 376 14.49 10.53 24.79
N GLY A 377 13.94 11.55 24.15
CA GLY A 377 14.73 12.39 23.26
C GLY A 377 13.91 13.41 22.51
N LEU A 378 14.58 14.04 21.54
CA LEU A 378 14.00 14.98 20.59
C LEU A 378 14.18 14.42 19.19
N GLN A 379 13.13 14.46 18.38
CA GLN A 379 13.14 13.93 17.01
C GLN A 379 14.27 14.56 16.15
N SER A 380 14.47 15.89 16.26
CA SER A 380 15.53 16.58 15.53
C SER A 380 16.94 16.17 15.94
N ASP A 381 17.16 15.73 17.17
CA ASP A 381 18.47 15.22 17.59
C ASP A 381 18.78 13.89 16.85
N ALA A 382 17.77 13.03 16.68
CA ALA A 382 17.91 11.83 15.88
C ALA A 382 18.14 12.16 14.39
N THR A 383 17.36 13.07 13.83
CA THR A 383 17.42 13.46 12.41
C THR A 383 18.77 14.09 12.04
N ASN A 384 19.33 14.93 12.93
CA ASN A 384 20.57 15.66 12.70
C ASN A 384 21.84 14.90 13.17
N GLY A 385 21.67 13.66 13.66
CA GLY A 385 22.80 12.84 14.11
C GLY A 385 23.36 13.20 15.49
N HIS A 386 22.62 13.98 16.29
CA HIS A 386 23.02 14.34 17.66
C HIS A 386 22.63 13.24 18.66
N TYR A 387 23.04 11.99 18.38
CA TYR A 387 22.59 10.80 19.10
C TYR A 387 23.00 10.78 20.58
N ASN A 388 24.05 11.50 20.95
CA ASN A 388 24.50 11.65 22.34
C ASN A 388 23.48 12.39 23.23
N ARG A 389 22.50 13.05 22.65
CA ARG A 389 21.39 13.72 23.37
C ARG A 389 20.19 12.81 23.60
N LEU A 390 20.14 11.66 22.93
CA LEU A 390 19.07 10.68 23.09
C LEU A 390 19.35 9.79 24.32
N GLN A 391 18.29 9.53 25.08
CA GLN A 391 18.31 8.65 26.25
C GLN A 391 17.41 7.43 25.95
N ASN A 392 17.73 6.70 24.89
CA ASN A 392 17.02 5.50 24.50
C ASN A 392 17.77 4.28 25.00
N SER A 393 17.12 3.44 25.78
CA SER A 393 17.72 2.25 26.37
C SER A 393 16.68 1.15 26.55
N GLY A 394 17.14 -0.09 26.63
CA GLY A 394 16.28 -1.22 26.95
C GLY A 394 16.36 -2.36 25.95
N ARG A 395 15.43 -3.28 26.07
CA ARG A 395 15.37 -4.52 25.30
C ARG A 395 13.96 -4.77 24.75
N LEU A 396 13.93 -5.34 23.56
CA LEU A 396 12.75 -5.90 22.95
C LEU A 396 13.08 -7.33 22.53
N SER A 397 12.28 -8.29 22.93
CA SER A 397 12.41 -9.68 22.48
C SER A 397 11.11 -10.11 21.80
N ILE A 398 11.24 -10.75 20.64
CA ILE A 398 10.11 -11.34 19.92
C ILE A 398 10.41 -12.82 19.69
N GLY A 399 9.39 -13.64 19.72
CA GLY A 399 9.57 -15.07 19.50
C GLY A 399 8.34 -15.75 18.96
N ASN A 400 8.58 -16.78 18.17
CA ASN A 400 7.56 -17.63 17.56
C ASN A 400 6.45 -16.87 16.83
N ILE A 401 6.80 -15.68 16.26
CA ILE A 401 5.85 -14.89 15.49
C ILE A 401 5.64 -15.59 14.14
N GLN A 402 4.42 -15.94 13.84
CA GLN A 402 3.98 -16.40 12.53
C GLN A 402 3.04 -15.34 11.94
N VAL A 403 3.32 -14.92 10.72
CA VAL A 403 2.50 -13.99 9.96
C VAL A 403 2.03 -14.71 8.71
N GLN A 404 0.72 -14.93 8.63
CA GLN A 404 0.05 -15.43 7.43
C GLN A 404 -0.91 -14.36 6.95
N SER A 405 -0.87 -14.05 5.68
CA SER A 405 -1.72 -13.05 5.04
C SER A 405 -2.03 -13.51 3.62
N ASP A 406 -3.17 -13.10 3.10
CA ASP A 406 -3.57 -13.38 1.71
C ASP A 406 -2.59 -12.79 0.68
N MET A 407 -1.76 -11.81 1.10
CA MET A 407 -0.69 -11.24 0.29
C MET A 407 0.62 -12.07 0.32
N LEU A 408 0.72 -13.07 1.19
CA LEU A 408 1.92 -13.90 1.37
C LEU A 408 1.62 -15.35 0.93
N PRO A 409 2.27 -15.85 -0.13
CA PRO A 409 2.05 -17.23 -0.61
C PRO A 409 2.45 -18.29 0.41
N GLN A 410 3.33 -17.96 1.35
CA GLN A 410 3.81 -18.80 2.43
C GLN A 410 3.90 -17.95 3.71
N PRO A 411 3.67 -18.51 4.90
CA PRO A 411 3.80 -17.78 6.15
C PRO A 411 5.27 -17.40 6.42
N ILE A 412 5.47 -16.19 6.96
CA ILE A 412 6.75 -15.77 7.51
C ILE A 412 6.80 -16.16 8.98
N ALA A 413 7.83 -16.85 9.41
CA ALA A 413 8.05 -17.21 10.81
C ALA A 413 9.28 -16.51 11.37
N ILE A 414 9.09 -15.65 12.38
CA ILE A 414 10.19 -15.10 13.19
C ILE A 414 10.35 -16.01 14.41
N ARG A 415 11.35 -16.87 14.40
CA ARG A 415 11.59 -17.82 15.47
C ARG A 415 12.06 -17.15 16.75
N SER A 416 12.93 -16.17 16.61
CA SER A 416 13.40 -15.33 17.72
C SER A 416 13.99 -14.04 17.21
N GLY A 417 13.79 -12.96 17.95
CA GLY A 417 14.42 -11.68 17.70
C GLY A 417 14.73 -11.00 19.05
N ASN A 418 15.98 -10.68 19.30
CA ASN A 418 16.41 -9.91 20.45
C ASN A 418 17.01 -8.61 19.95
N PHE A 419 16.47 -7.53 20.47
CA PHE A 419 16.86 -6.17 20.14
C PHE A 419 17.27 -5.43 21.39
N SER A 420 18.34 -4.67 21.29
CA SER A 420 18.74 -3.73 22.34
C SER A 420 18.76 -2.31 21.79
N PHE A 421 18.21 -1.39 22.56
CA PHE A 421 18.19 0.03 22.24
C PHE A 421 19.32 0.72 22.99
N ASN A 422 20.11 1.49 22.27
CA ASN A 422 21.12 2.36 22.83
C ASN A 422 21.12 3.67 22.06
N GLN A 423 20.64 4.73 22.67
CA GLN A 423 20.40 6.04 22.06
C GLN A 423 19.46 5.87 20.84
N GLU A 424 19.89 6.24 19.62
CA GLU A 424 19.11 6.07 18.40
C GLU A 424 19.26 4.68 17.78
N LYS A 425 20.25 3.96 18.23
CA LYS A 425 20.63 2.69 17.62
C LYS A 425 19.80 1.55 18.19
N MET A 426 19.10 0.83 17.32
CA MET A 426 18.47 -0.43 17.62
C MET A 426 19.37 -1.56 17.11
N ASN A 427 20.01 -2.28 18.01
CA ASN A 427 20.83 -3.42 17.67
C ASN A 427 19.95 -4.68 17.52
N PHE A 428 20.23 -5.46 16.51
CA PHE A 428 19.69 -6.79 16.28
C PHE A 428 20.72 -7.79 16.80
N ASP A 429 20.59 -8.19 18.05
CA ASP A 429 21.55 -9.08 18.68
C ASP A 429 21.41 -10.50 18.14
N LYS A 430 20.18 -10.93 17.91
CA LYS A 430 19.84 -12.19 17.26
C LYS A 430 18.45 -12.09 16.65
N PHE A 431 18.35 -12.26 15.32
CA PHE A 431 17.09 -12.25 14.62
C PHE A 431 17.04 -13.44 13.64
N LEU A 432 16.18 -14.42 13.94
CA LEU A 432 16.02 -15.64 13.17
C LEU A 432 14.69 -15.64 12.46
N VAL A 433 14.72 -15.62 11.14
CA VAL A 433 13.53 -15.63 10.27
C VAL A 433 13.54 -16.90 9.42
N ALA A 434 12.35 -17.47 9.24
CA ALA A 434 12.13 -18.53 8.27
C ALA A 434 11.03 -18.11 7.29
N TYR A 435 11.27 -18.35 6.01
CA TYR A 435 10.30 -18.21 4.93
C TYR A 435 10.42 -19.40 3.99
N ALA A 436 9.32 -20.09 3.76
CA ALA A 436 9.32 -21.37 3.07
C ALA A 436 10.38 -22.32 3.70
N LYS A 437 11.36 -22.77 2.93
CA LYS A 437 12.46 -23.62 3.41
C LYS A 437 13.72 -22.83 3.81
N ASN A 438 13.67 -21.50 3.74
CA ASN A 438 14.82 -20.63 4.01
C ASN A 438 14.86 -20.25 5.48
N ASN A 439 16.01 -20.44 6.13
CA ASN A 439 16.29 -20.01 7.48
C ASN A 439 17.41 -18.97 7.46
N ILE A 440 17.10 -17.77 7.91
CA ILE A 440 17.98 -16.60 7.82
C ILE A 440 18.24 -16.09 9.23
N SER A 441 19.50 -15.87 9.55
CA SER A 441 19.95 -15.18 10.76
C SER A 441 20.43 -13.79 10.38
N ILE A 442 19.92 -12.78 11.06
CA ILE A 442 20.28 -11.37 10.85
C ILE A 442 20.86 -10.83 12.15
N LYS A 443 22.00 -10.16 12.05
CA LYS A 443 22.63 -9.39 13.13
C LYS A 443 22.99 -8.02 12.58
N GLY A 444 22.97 -6.99 13.43
CA GLY A 444 23.34 -5.66 12.98
C GLY A 444 22.61 -4.58 13.74
N TYR A 445 22.35 -3.48 13.08
CA TYR A 445 21.63 -2.38 13.71
C TYR A 445 20.87 -1.54 12.70
N LEU A 446 19.84 -0.86 13.21
CA LEU A 446 19.13 0.24 12.56
C LEU A 446 19.37 1.55 13.32
N ASN A 447 19.52 2.61 12.57
CA ASN A 447 19.51 3.99 13.06
C ASN A 447 18.29 4.73 12.48
N ASN A 448 18.01 5.89 13.03
CA ASN A 448 16.94 6.77 12.53
C ASN A 448 15.53 6.18 12.61
N ILE A 449 15.29 5.25 13.55
CA ILE A 449 14.03 4.52 13.68
C ILE A 449 12.89 5.45 14.03
N ILE A 450 13.12 6.38 14.96
CA ILE A 450 12.08 7.31 15.44
C ILE A 450 11.66 8.24 14.31
N ASN A 451 12.63 8.80 13.58
CA ASN A 451 12.32 9.66 12.45
C ASN A 451 11.61 8.88 11.32
N TYR A 452 12.04 7.67 11.04
CA TYR A 452 11.36 6.79 10.06
C TYR A 452 9.91 6.48 10.48
N ALA A 453 9.66 6.22 11.74
CA ALA A 453 8.33 5.92 12.26
C ALA A 453 7.37 7.14 12.27
N THR A 454 7.94 8.35 12.35
CA THR A 454 7.17 9.62 12.47
C THR A 454 7.11 10.42 11.17
N SER A 455 7.86 10.01 10.12
CA SER A 455 7.93 10.70 8.83
C SER A 455 7.96 9.71 7.68
N SER A 456 7.03 9.84 6.74
CA SER A 456 6.92 8.96 5.58
C SER A 456 8.10 9.04 4.59
N GLN A 457 8.94 10.08 4.69
CA GLN A 457 10.07 10.31 3.78
C GLN A 457 11.45 10.07 4.42
N ALA A 458 11.51 9.89 5.74
CA ALA A 458 12.78 9.69 6.42
C ALA A 458 13.44 8.37 6.02
N PRO A 459 14.74 8.33 5.70
CA PRO A 459 15.41 7.10 5.36
C PRO A 459 15.67 6.24 6.61
N LEU A 460 15.36 4.95 6.53
CA LEU A 460 15.79 3.96 7.51
C LEU A 460 17.22 3.55 7.19
N LYS A 461 18.15 3.84 8.10
CA LYS A 461 19.58 3.53 7.94
C LYS A 461 19.99 2.33 8.76
N GLY A 462 20.86 1.49 8.21
CA GLY A 462 21.32 0.33 8.97
C GLY A 462 22.46 -0.43 8.33
N GLN A 463 23.04 -1.30 9.15
CA GLN A 463 24.07 -2.23 8.71
C GLN A 463 23.82 -3.61 9.31
N PHE A 464 23.81 -4.63 8.46
CA PHE A 464 23.48 -6.00 8.85
C PHE A 464 24.48 -7.01 8.32
N THR A 465 24.60 -8.10 9.05
CA THR A 465 25.14 -9.36 8.56
C THR A 465 23.99 -10.37 8.46
N LEU A 466 23.75 -10.85 7.26
CA LEU A 466 22.80 -11.91 6.96
C LEU A 466 23.57 -13.21 6.80
N SER A 467 23.19 -14.22 7.54
CA SER A 467 23.78 -15.55 7.41
C SER A 467 22.72 -16.64 7.25
N SER A 468 23.01 -17.60 6.36
CA SER A 468 22.13 -18.74 6.13
C SER A 468 22.94 -19.96 5.68
N LYS A 469 22.49 -21.15 6.08
CA LYS A 469 23.04 -22.40 5.55
C LYS A 469 22.61 -22.64 4.10
N LYS A 470 21.36 -22.28 3.78
CA LYS A 470 20.80 -22.46 2.44
C LYS A 470 19.71 -21.42 2.18
N ILE A 471 19.77 -20.80 1.01
CA ILE A 471 18.71 -19.91 0.49
C ILE A 471 18.28 -20.44 -0.88
N ASN A 472 16.97 -20.59 -1.07
CA ASN A 472 16.36 -20.78 -2.38
C ASN A 472 15.79 -19.43 -2.83
N VAL A 473 16.42 -18.79 -3.79
CA VAL A 473 16.02 -17.47 -4.30
C VAL A 473 14.68 -17.53 -5.01
N ASP A 474 14.35 -18.67 -5.64
CA ASP A 474 13.08 -18.86 -6.36
C ASP A 474 11.89 -18.71 -5.43
N ASP A 475 11.99 -19.04 -4.14
CA ASP A 475 10.93 -18.86 -3.13
C ASP A 475 10.59 -17.37 -2.90
N PHE A 476 11.52 -16.45 -3.16
CA PHE A 476 11.33 -15.01 -2.98
C PHE A 476 10.84 -14.28 -4.23
N MET A 477 10.89 -14.92 -5.40
CA MET A 477 10.44 -14.32 -6.66
C MET A 477 8.92 -14.06 -6.68
N VAL A 478 8.17 -14.76 -5.84
CA VAL A 478 6.72 -14.57 -5.68
C VAL A 478 6.37 -13.17 -5.13
N PHE A 479 7.27 -12.52 -4.38
CA PHE A 479 7.09 -11.15 -3.92
C PHE A 479 7.20 -10.09 -5.05
N ALA A 480 7.62 -10.50 -6.24
CA ALA A 480 7.65 -9.63 -7.41
C ALA A 480 6.28 -9.48 -8.09
N ALA A 481 5.26 -10.26 -7.70
CA ALA A 481 3.93 -10.18 -8.27
C ALA A 481 3.16 -8.97 -7.71
N PRO A 482 2.52 -8.12 -8.53
CA PRO A 482 1.65 -7.07 -8.04
C PRO A 482 0.40 -7.67 -7.39
N SER A 483 0.23 -7.43 -6.09
CA SER A 483 -1.04 -7.68 -5.40
C SER A 483 -2.08 -6.68 -5.90
N SER A 484 -3.17 -7.21 -6.48
CA SER A 484 -4.37 -6.53 -6.97
C SER A 484 -4.33 -5.92 -8.38
N SER A 485 -4.85 -6.69 -9.34
CA SER A 485 -5.88 -6.19 -10.26
C SER A 485 -6.55 -7.38 -10.95
N THR A 486 -7.83 -7.51 -10.70
CA THR A 486 -8.78 -8.31 -11.46
C THR A 486 -8.86 -7.79 -12.89
N THR A 487 -7.97 -8.23 -13.75
CA THR A 487 -8.21 -8.38 -15.19
C THR A 487 -7.08 -9.27 -15.76
N ALA A 488 -7.43 -10.47 -16.09
CA ALA A 488 -6.58 -11.45 -16.70
C ALA A 488 -6.03 -10.99 -18.04
N SER A 489 -4.74 -11.15 -18.26
CA SER A 489 -4.08 -11.72 -19.45
C SER A 489 -2.64 -11.23 -19.66
N SER A 490 -1.78 -11.28 -18.61
CA SER A 490 -0.34 -11.31 -18.84
C SER A 490 0.34 -12.19 -17.78
N SER A 491 1.07 -13.20 -18.25
CA SER A 491 1.82 -14.17 -17.43
C SER A 491 3.09 -13.58 -16.78
N GLU A 492 3.25 -12.26 -16.71
CA GLU A 492 4.42 -11.59 -16.10
C GLU A 492 4.20 -11.30 -14.65
N SER A 493 5.10 -11.79 -13.78
CA SER A 493 5.04 -11.67 -12.32
C SER A 493 5.41 -10.30 -11.77
N GLY A 494 6.09 -9.43 -12.53
CA GLY A 494 6.63 -8.14 -12.10
C GLY A 494 8.10 -8.20 -11.63
N VAL A 495 8.73 -7.04 -11.45
CA VAL A 495 10.11 -6.92 -10.95
C VAL A 495 10.11 -6.61 -9.46
N VAL A 496 11.20 -6.95 -8.76
CA VAL A 496 11.37 -6.66 -7.32
C VAL A 496 11.49 -5.16 -7.09
N LEU A 497 10.50 -4.55 -6.42
CA LEU A 497 10.49 -3.14 -6.08
C LEU A 497 11.29 -2.88 -4.80
N LEU A 498 12.13 -1.86 -4.82
CA LEU A 498 12.95 -1.46 -3.68
C LEU A 498 12.44 -0.14 -3.09
N PRO A 499 12.19 -0.07 -1.78
CA PRO A 499 11.79 1.17 -1.13
C PRO A 499 12.87 2.26 -1.30
N LYS A 500 12.45 3.48 -1.67
CA LYS A 500 13.38 4.61 -1.86
C LYS A 500 13.93 5.15 -0.55
N ASN A 501 13.22 4.94 0.54
CA ASN A 501 13.56 5.41 1.88
C ASN A 501 14.36 4.37 2.70
N LEU A 502 15.12 3.51 2.04
CA LEU A 502 16.11 2.62 2.67
C LEU A 502 17.54 3.11 2.34
N ASP A 503 18.41 3.07 3.36
CA ASP A 503 19.87 3.22 3.24
C ASP A 503 20.51 2.14 4.12
N VAL A 504 20.55 0.92 3.60
CA VAL A 504 20.92 -0.28 4.36
C VAL A 504 22.05 -1.02 3.66
N GLN A 505 23.07 -1.36 4.44
CA GLN A 505 24.18 -2.21 4.01
C GLN A 505 24.03 -3.61 4.64
N VAL A 506 24.17 -4.66 3.84
CA VAL A 506 24.03 -6.06 4.27
C VAL A 506 25.22 -6.88 3.79
N LEU A 507 26.00 -7.39 4.73
CA LEU A 507 26.99 -8.43 4.45
C LEU A 507 26.27 -9.78 4.39
N GLY A 508 26.16 -10.36 3.21
CA GLY A 508 25.60 -11.68 2.99
C GLY A 508 26.65 -12.77 3.15
N LEU A 509 26.35 -13.77 3.98
CA LEU A 509 27.17 -14.96 4.22
C LEU A 509 26.27 -16.19 4.08
N VAL A 510 26.30 -16.85 2.93
CA VAL A 510 25.40 -17.96 2.63
C VAL A 510 26.17 -19.17 2.10
N ASN A 511 26.09 -20.31 2.80
CA ASN A 511 26.84 -21.50 2.40
C ASN A 511 26.34 -22.10 1.08
N ALA A 512 25.01 -22.03 0.82
CA ALA A 512 24.45 -22.52 -0.42
C ALA A 512 23.27 -21.64 -0.88
N ILE A 513 23.26 -21.23 -2.14
CA ILE A 513 22.16 -20.54 -2.78
C ILE A 513 21.70 -21.37 -3.98
N SER A 514 20.39 -21.62 -4.06
CA SER A 514 19.74 -22.24 -5.20
C SER A 514 18.97 -21.17 -5.96
N TYR A 515 19.21 -21.03 -7.25
CA TYR A 515 18.48 -20.11 -8.12
C TYR A 515 18.40 -20.70 -9.54
N ASN A 516 17.21 -20.82 -10.08
CA ASN A 516 16.97 -21.34 -11.44
C ASN A 516 17.79 -22.62 -11.74
N LYS A 517 17.72 -23.60 -10.85
CA LYS A 517 18.47 -24.86 -10.89
C LYS A 517 20.00 -24.75 -10.78
N MET A 518 20.56 -23.55 -10.60
CA MET A 518 21.97 -23.33 -10.30
C MET A 518 22.22 -23.49 -8.80
N ASN A 519 23.37 -24.08 -8.43
CA ASN A 519 23.83 -24.18 -7.06
C ASN A 519 25.07 -23.31 -6.87
N ILE A 520 24.93 -22.23 -6.14
CA ILE A 520 25.99 -21.32 -5.74
C ILE A 520 26.40 -21.70 -4.33
N LYS A 521 27.70 -21.80 -4.08
CA LYS A 521 28.26 -22.15 -2.77
C LYS A 521 29.13 -21.01 -2.23
N ASP A 522 29.26 -20.98 -0.90
CA ASP A 522 30.14 -20.08 -0.16
C ASP A 522 30.02 -18.62 -0.57
N PHE A 523 28.75 -18.16 -0.74
CA PHE A 523 28.46 -16.80 -1.13
C PHE A 523 28.84 -15.83 -0.01
N LYS A 524 29.67 -14.86 -0.34
CA LYS A 524 29.99 -13.70 0.48
C LYS A 524 29.88 -12.44 -0.37
N GLY A 525 29.03 -11.51 0.01
CA GLY A 525 28.81 -10.28 -0.74
C GLY A 525 28.39 -9.12 0.15
N ASP A 526 28.81 -7.92 -0.21
CA ASP A 526 28.39 -6.65 0.40
C ASP A 526 27.30 -6.03 -0.44
N LEU A 527 26.05 -6.10 0.07
CA LEU A 527 24.86 -5.60 -0.58
C LEU A 527 24.47 -4.26 0.03
N GLN A 528 24.34 -3.22 -0.77
CA GLN A 528 23.83 -1.92 -0.37
C GLN A 528 22.48 -1.66 -1.06
N VAL A 529 21.47 -1.32 -0.28
CA VAL A 529 20.17 -0.82 -0.80
C VAL A 529 20.05 0.64 -0.42
N LYS A 530 20.06 1.52 -1.42
CA LYS A 530 19.98 2.97 -1.22
C LYS A 530 19.20 3.64 -2.34
N GLU A 531 18.27 4.54 -2.00
CA GLU A 531 17.47 5.33 -2.95
C GLU A 531 16.83 4.48 -4.06
N GLY A 532 16.29 3.32 -3.67
CA GLY A 532 15.66 2.40 -4.61
C GLY A 532 16.62 1.68 -5.56
N LYS A 533 17.92 1.72 -5.30
CA LYS A 533 18.95 0.97 -6.01
C LYS A 533 19.60 -0.06 -5.08
N MET A 534 19.80 -1.26 -5.58
CA MET A 534 20.60 -2.30 -4.93
C MET A 534 21.95 -2.39 -5.63
N THR A 535 23.01 -2.38 -4.85
CA THR A 535 24.38 -2.52 -5.35
C THR A 535 25.05 -3.68 -4.62
N LEU A 536 25.66 -4.58 -5.36
CA LEU A 536 26.38 -5.74 -4.87
C LEU A 536 27.87 -5.51 -5.11
N ASN A 537 28.64 -5.42 -4.04
CA ASN A 537 30.08 -5.12 -4.08
C ASN A 537 30.89 -6.27 -3.48
N LYS A 538 32.11 -6.44 -3.95
CA LYS A 538 33.09 -7.39 -3.40
C LYS A 538 32.49 -8.78 -3.15
N THR A 539 31.70 -9.23 -4.11
CA THR A 539 31.01 -10.52 -3.98
C THR A 539 31.88 -11.62 -4.56
N ASN A 540 32.01 -12.68 -3.78
CA ASN A 540 32.64 -13.90 -4.24
C ASN A 540 31.80 -15.13 -3.85
N PHE A 541 31.83 -16.11 -4.71
CA PHE A 541 31.12 -17.39 -4.52
C PHE A 541 31.71 -18.48 -5.38
N GLU A 542 31.32 -19.72 -5.10
CA GLU A 542 31.63 -20.86 -5.94
C GLU A 542 30.41 -21.25 -6.78
N LEU A 543 30.58 -21.37 -8.09
CA LEU A 543 29.60 -21.88 -9.04
C LEU A 543 30.18 -22.92 -9.94
N ALA A 544 29.63 -24.12 -9.99
CA ALA A 544 30.15 -25.25 -10.77
C ALA A 544 31.64 -25.55 -10.48
N GLY A 545 32.08 -25.44 -9.21
CA GLY A 545 33.47 -25.63 -8.79
C GLY A 545 34.43 -24.48 -9.09
N LEU A 546 33.88 -23.31 -9.48
CA LEU A 546 34.62 -22.11 -9.84
C LEU A 546 34.54 -21.08 -8.74
N LYS A 547 35.61 -20.38 -8.49
CA LYS A 547 35.60 -19.13 -7.76
C LYS A 547 35.18 -18.00 -8.72
N VAL A 548 34.12 -17.32 -8.40
CA VAL A 548 33.59 -16.19 -9.17
C VAL A 548 33.66 -14.96 -8.31
N ASP A 549 34.24 -13.90 -8.83
CA ASP A 549 34.15 -12.54 -8.28
C ASP A 549 33.14 -11.75 -9.09
N MET A 550 32.22 -11.08 -8.39
CA MET A 550 31.14 -10.33 -9.04
C MET A 550 30.88 -9.01 -8.33
N ASN A 551 30.64 -7.98 -9.10
CA ASN A 551 30.03 -6.73 -8.65
C ASN A 551 28.82 -6.44 -9.54
N GLY A 552 27.80 -5.78 -9.00
CA GLY A 552 26.64 -5.51 -9.80
C GLY A 552 25.71 -4.48 -9.19
N SER A 553 24.76 -4.04 -9.98
CA SER A 553 23.68 -3.17 -9.51
C SER A 553 22.35 -3.55 -10.13
N TYR A 554 21.28 -3.26 -9.41
CA TYR A 554 19.90 -3.48 -9.80
C TYR A 554 19.07 -2.28 -9.43
N ARG A 555 18.27 -1.75 -10.36
CA ARG A 555 17.36 -0.63 -10.12
C ARG A 555 16.02 -0.90 -10.80
N PRO A 556 14.91 -1.03 -10.06
CA PRO A 556 13.59 -1.05 -10.65
C PRO A 556 13.26 0.30 -11.28
N ILE A 557 12.77 0.29 -12.51
CA ILE A 557 12.32 1.46 -13.26
C ILE A 557 10.82 1.66 -13.05
N ASN A 558 10.08 0.58 -13.19
CA ASN A 558 8.65 0.49 -12.94
C ASN A 558 8.28 -0.94 -12.51
N PRO A 559 7.03 -1.28 -12.16
CA PRO A 559 6.66 -2.63 -11.74
C PRO A 559 6.96 -3.77 -12.72
N ARG A 560 7.19 -3.46 -14.00
CA ARG A 560 7.43 -4.46 -15.05
C ARG A 560 8.84 -4.43 -15.64
N ARG A 561 9.68 -3.47 -15.23
CA ARG A 561 11.03 -3.28 -15.80
C ARG A 561 12.03 -2.89 -14.73
N ALA A 562 13.23 -3.42 -14.84
CA ALA A 562 14.38 -3.02 -14.03
C ALA A 562 15.63 -2.93 -14.90
N SER A 563 16.60 -2.11 -14.51
CA SER A 563 17.93 -2.10 -15.09
C SER A 563 18.88 -2.91 -14.22
N PHE A 564 19.85 -3.53 -14.85
CA PHE A 564 20.96 -4.22 -14.19
C PHE A 564 22.30 -3.91 -14.85
N ASP A 565 23.34 -3.94 -14.05
CA ASP A 565 24.73 -3.95 -14.47
C ASP A 565 25.50 -4.94 -13.61
N TYR A 566 26.34 -5.75 -14.20
CA TYR A 566 27.27 -6.57 -13.44
C TYR A 566 28.59 -6.78 -14.16
N ALA A 567 29.66 -6.92 -13.35
CA ALA A 567 30.96 -7.34 -13.77
C ALA A 567 31.27 -8.68 -13.11
N VAL A 568 31.65 -9.65 -13.90
CA VAL A 568 31.95 -11.02 -13.48
C VAL A 568 33.35 -11.38 -13.87
N LYS A 569 34.11 -11.94 -12.92
CA LYS A 569 35.41 -12.53 -13.15
C LYS A 569 35.42 -13.93 -12.60
N ALA A 570 35.88 -14.88 -13.44
CA ALA A 570 36.04 -16.29 -13.08
C ALA A 570 37.30 -16.85 -13.72
N ASP A 571 38.19 -17.37 -12.91
CA ASP A 571 39.47 -17.83 -13.38
C ASP A 571 39.52 -19.36 -13.44
N SER A 572 40.05 -19.89 -14.56
CA SER A 572 40.45 -21.29 -14.73
C SER A 572 39.38 -22.34 -14.46
N PHE A 573 38.20 -22.16 -15.03
CA PHE A 573 37.10 -23.09 -14.87
C PHE A 573 37.04 -24.20 -15.94
N ASP A 574 36.60 -25.37 -15.54
CA ASP A 574 36.35 -26.48 -16.46
C ASP A 574 35.10 -26.22 -17.31
N ILE A 575 35.29 -26.18 -18.63
CA ILE A 575 34.22 -25.81 -19.57
C ILE A 575 33.09 -26.85 -19.60
N GLN A 576 33.38 -28.13 -19.45
CA GLN A 576 32.39 -29.20 -19.45
C GLN A 576 31.51 -29.13 -18.20
N ARG A 577 32.15 -28.85 -17.06
CA ARG A 577 31.41 -28.66 -15.82
C ARG A 577 30.51 -27.45 -15.87
N ALA A 578 30.99 -26.31 -16.40
CA ALA A 578 30.17 -25.12 -16.60
C ALA A 578 28.99 -25.39 -17.55
N TYR A 579 29.24 -26.09 -18.65
CA TYR A 579 28.17 -26.48 -19.62
C TYR A 579 27.10 -27.36 -18.99
N LYS A 580 27.47 -28.27 -18.09
CA LYS A 580 26.53 -29.18 -17.41
C LYS A 580 25.74 -28.50 -16.32
N GLU A 581 26.38 -27.67 -15.49
CA GLU A 581 25.83 -27.15 -14.24
C GLU A 581 25.23 -25.74 -14.36
N ILE A 582 25.57 -24.96 -15.42
CA ILE A 582 25.09 -23.59 -15.61
C ILE A 582 24.18 -23.53 -16.84
N PRO A 583 22.82 -23.48 -16.66
CA PRO A 583 21.87 -23.50 -17.79
C PRO A 583 22.10 -22.37 -18.79
N MET A 584 22.29 -21.12 -18.29
CA MET A 584 22.54 -19.97 -19.15
C MET A 584 23.82 -20.10 -19.97
N PHE A 585 24.89 -20.66 -19.42
CA PHE A 585 26.12 -20.90 -20.18
C PHE A 585 25.89 -21.94 -21.30
N ARG A 586 25.13 -22.98 -21.02
CA ARG A 586 24.74 -24.01 -22.01
C ARG A 586 23.91 -23.44 -23.16
N GLU A 587 23.00 -22.51 -22.86
CA GLU A 587 22.15 -21.87 -23.87
C GLU A 587 22.94 -20.86 -24.71
N MET A 588 23.81 -20.05 -24.11
CA MET A 588 24.62 -19.05 -24.82
C MET A 588 25.81 -19.66 -25.61
N VAL A 589 26.37 -20.78 -25.14
CA VAL A 589 27.59 -21.37 -25.73
C VAL A 589 27.36 -22.86 -26.01
N SER A 590 26.40 -23.17 -26.90
CA SER A 590 26.04 -24.55 -27.28
C SER A 590 27.24 -25.35 -27.79
N SER A 591 28.19 -24.68 -28.44
CA SER A 591 29.44 -25.27 -28.94
C SER A 591 30.39 -25.75 -27.84
N ALA A 592 30.24 -25.30 -26.59
CA ALA A 592 31.06 -25.71 -25.45
C ALA A 592 30.96 -27.22 -25.13
N LYS A 593 29.86 -27.89 -25.58
CA LYS A 593 29.72 -29.35 -25.42
C LYS A 593 30.87 -30.17 -26.00
N ASN A 594 31.56 -29.63 -26.99
CA ASN A 594 32.68 -30.29 -27.73
C ASN A 594 34.06 -29.71 -27.36
N ALA A 595 34.14 -28.85 -26.33
CA ALA A 595 35.39 -28.23 -25.87
C ALA A 595 35.76 -28.73 -24.45
N TYR A 596 36.99 -29.12 -24.25
CA TYR A 596 37.50 -29.66 -22.99
C TYR A 596 38.71 -28.86 -22.56
N GLY A 597 38.79 -28.44 -21.31
CA GLY A 597 39.89 -27.67 -20.77
C GLY A 597 39.43 -26.53 -19.89
N LEU A 598 40.36 -25.62 -19.58
CA LEU A 598 40.13 -24.50 -18.66
C LEU A 598 39.88 -23.18 -19.39
N VAL A 599 38.94 -22.43 -18.89
CA VAL A 599 38.58 -21.12 -19.41
C VAL A 599 38.59 -20.10 -18.28
N SER A 600 38.97 -18.87 -18.57
CA SER A 600 38.79 -17.73 -17.66
C SER A 600 37.90 -16.69 -18.34
N LEU A 601 37.03 -16.06 -17.57
CA LEU A 601 36.08 -15.04 -18.03
C LEU A 601 36.31 -13.74 -17.23
N ASP A 602 36.38 -12.64 -17.93
CA ASP A 602 36.33 -11.29 -17.35
C ASP A 602 35.39 -10.43 -18.23
N TYR A 603 34.17 -10.21 -17.75
CA TYR A 603 33.11 -9.64 -18.56
C TYR A 603 32.22 -8.69 -17.78
N LYS A 604 31.85 -7.57 -18.41
CA LYS A 604 30.86 -6.64 -17.93
C LYS A 604 29.62 -6.73 -18.80
N LEU A 605 28.44 -6.77 -18.18
CA LEU A 605 27.15 -6.81 -18.85
C LEU A 605 26.17 -5.87 -18.17
N GLY A 606 25.38 -5.16 -18.97
CA GLY A 606 24.27 -4.35 -18.50
C GLY A 606 23.08 -4.46 -19.44
N GLY A 607 21.90 -4.07 -18.96
CA GLY A 607 20.70 -4.15 -19.74
C GLY A 607 19.43 -3.97 -18.91
N LEU A 608 18.31 -4.39 -19.51
CA LEU A 608 16.99 -4.40 -18.88
C LEU A 608 16.54 -5.81 -18.54
N LEU A 609 15.75 -5.92 -17.48
CA LEU A 609 15.00 -7.12 -17.11
C LEU A 609 13.50 -6.89 -17.38
N ASN A 610 12.82 -7.93 -17.85
CA ASN A 610 11.37 -7.95 -17.99
C ASN A 610 10.67 -8.31 -16.65
N GLY A 611 9.34 -8.37 -16.64
CA GLY A 611 8.54 -8.71 -15.46
C GLY A 611 8.78 -10.12 -14.91
N ASN A 612 9.43 -11.00 -15.65
CA ASN A 612 9.85 -12.31 -15.19
C ASN A 612 11.32 -12.35 -14.71
N MET A 613 11.93 -11.17 -14.52
CA MET A 613 13.34 -11.02 -14.17
C MET A 613 14.32 -11.62 -15.19
N GLN A 614 13.90 -11.76 -16.44
CA GLN A 614 14.72 -12.26 -17.55
C GLN A 614 15.31 -11.09 -18.32
N PRO A 615 16.54 -11.22 -18.84
CA PRO A 615 17.15 -10.18 -19.68
C PRO A 615 16.36 -9.93 -20.95
N VAL A 616 16.13 -8.67 -21.27
CA VAL A 616 15.61 -8.22 -22.56
C VAL A 616 16.78 -8.19 -23.54
N MET A 617 16.93 -9.22 -24.36
CA MET A 617 18.12 -9.48 -25.19
C MET A 617 18.58 -8.29 -26.03
N PRO A 618 17.71 -7.53 -26.74
CA PRO A 618 18.14 -6.35 -27.48
C PRO A 618 18.74 -5.23 -26.64
N SER A 619 18.42 -5.17 -25.35
CA SER A 619 18.93 -4.16 -24.41
C SER A 619 20.31 -4.47 -23.86
N ILE A 620 20.80 -5.69 -24.09
CA ILE A 620 22.08 -6.13 -23.52
C ILE A 620 23.23 -5.38 -24.19
N VAL A 621 24.05 -4.75 -23.36
CA VAL A 621 25.35 -4.19 -23.74
C VAL A 621 26.43 -4.82 -22.87
N GLY A 622 27.59 -5.07 -23.45
CA GLY A 622 28.65 -5.68 -22.68
C GLY A 622 29.99 -5.65 -23.38
N GLU A 623 31.03 -5.84 -22.59
CA GLU A 623 32.42 -5.94 -23.08
C GLU A 623 33.23 -6.86 -22.17
N GLY A 624 34.20 -7.55 -22.72
CA GLY A 624 35.08 -8.37 -21.92
C GLY A 624 35.97 -9.30 -22.71
N SER A 625 36.49 -10.27 -21.99
CA SER A 625 37.42 -11.26 -22.55
C SER A 625 37.16 -12.65 -22.03
N LEU A 626 37.29 -13.62 -22.94
CA LEU A 626 37.33 -15.06 -22.66
C LEU A 626 38.76 -15.57 -22.94
N THR A 627 39.38 -16.14 -21.93
CA THR A 627 40.70 -16.75 -22.08
C THR A 627 40.58 -18.26 -22.11
N LEU A 628 40.94 -18.88 -23.22
CA LEU A 628 40.99 -20.33 -23.39
C LEU A 628 42.37 -20.83 -22.94
N ASN A 629 42.44 -21.73 -21.94
CA ASN A 629 43.65 -22.32 -21.44
C ASN A 629 43.66 -23.82 -21.73
N GLN A 630 44.55 -24.27 -22.64
CA GLN A 630 44.70 -25.71 -22.98
C GLN A 630 43.39 -26.38 -23.39
N ILE A 631 42.67 -25.77 -24.31
CA ILE A 631 41.41 -26.30 -24.82
C ILE A 631 41.66 -27.35 -25.89
N LYS A 632 41.05 -28.52 -25.70
CA LYS A 632 40.98 -29.60 -26.69
C LYS A 632 39.56 -29.67 -27.25
N PHE A 633 39.43 -29.60 -28.57
CA PHE A 633 38.17 -29.80 -29.26
C PHE A 633 38.05 -31.26 -29.70
N ARG A 634 36.89 -31.89 -29.46
CA ARG A 634 36.60 -33.25 -29.90
C ARG A 634 35.25 -33.31 -30.63
N GLY A 635 35.26 -33.75 -31.86
CA GLY A 635 34.01 -33.84 -32.66
C GLY A 635 33.35 -32.46 -32.93
N PHE A 636 34.14 -31.37 -32.86
CA PHE A 636 33.63 -30.02 -33.10
C PHE A 636 33.35 -29.85 -34.62
N LYS A 637 32.09 -29.76 -34.99
CA LYS A 637 31.62 -29.76 -36.39
C LYS A 637 32.33 -28.72 -37.24
N LEU A 638 32.56 -27.51 -36.73
CA LEU A 638 33.22 -26.43 -37.43
C LEU A 638 34.69 -26.77 -37.76
N LEU A 639 35.47 -27.32 -36.82
CA LEU A 639 36.84 -27.76 -37.10
C LEU A 639 36.87 -28.93 -38.08
N ASN A 640 35.91 -29.84 -38.00
CA ASN A 640 35.78 -30.92 -39.00
C ASN A 640 35.52 -30.33 -40.38
N GLY A 641 34.60 -29.37 -40.54
CA GLY A 641 34.35 -28.69 -41.79
C GLY A 641 35.55 -27.97 -42.36
N ILE A 642 36.31 -27.23 -41.48
CA ILE A 642 37.56 -26.57 -41.86
C ILE A 642 38.60 -27.63 -42.32
N SER A 643 38.74 -28.74 -41.55
CA SER A 643 39.63 -29.84 -41.87
C SER A 643 39.36 -30.44 -43.24
N GLN A 644 38.09 -30.73 -43.56
CA GLN A 644 37.64 -31.25 -44.84
C GLN A 644 37.86 -30.25 -45.98
N SER A 645 37.49 -29.00 -45.80
CA SER A 645 37.62 -27.95 -46.85
C SER A 645 39.05 -27.56 -47.12
N THR A 646 39.99 -27.86 -46.22
CA THR A 646 41.43 -27.55 -46.37
C THR A 646 42.29 -28.79 -46.55
N SER A 647 41.75 -29.99 -46.50
CA SER A 647 42.45 -31.27 -46.55
C SER A 647 43.51 -31.41 -45.48
N LYS A 648 43.27 -30.87 -44.26
CA LYS A 648 44.22 -30.88 -43.11
C LYS A 648 43.64 -31.65 -41.94
N GLU A 649 43.80 -32.99 -41.94
CA GLU A 649 43.21 -33.89 -40.94
C GLU A 649 43.60 -33.58 -39.48
N LYS A 650 44.83 -33.04 -39.24
CA LYS A 650 45.29 -32.63 -37.93
C LYS A 650 44.42 -31.58 -37.25
N LEU A 651 43.52 -30.90 -37.98
CA LEU A 651 42.63 -29.89 -37.42
C LEU A 651 41.36 -30.48 -36.77
N LYS A 652 41.03 -31.76 -36.99
CA LYS A 652 39.82 -32.38 -36.44
C LYS A 652 39.77 -32.36 -34.91
N ASP A 653 40.87 -32.65 -34.25
CA ASP A 653 41.01 -32.69 -32.79
C ASP A 653 42.03 -31.65 -32.37
N GLY A 654 41.77 -30.41 -32.69
CA GLY A 654 42.68 -29.28 -32.45
C GLY A 654 42.87 -29.00 -30.96
N GLU A 655 44.14 -28.75 -30.58
CA GLU A 655 44.47 -28.25 -29.24
C GLU A 655 45.00 -26.82 -29.32
N VAL A 656 44.42 -25.94 -28.46
CA VAL A 656 44.79 -24.54 -28.33
C VAL A 656 45.40 -24.32 -26.96
N LYS A 657 46.61 -23.76 -26.90
CA LYS A 657 47.33 -23.60 -25.61
C LYS A 657 46.81 -22.43 -24.77
N LYS A 658 46.90 -21.24 -25.29
CA LYS A 658 46.37 -20.03 -24.62
C LYS A 658 45.92 -19.03 -25.65
N VAL A 659 44.66 -18.60 -25.58
CA VAL A 659 44.05 -17.57 -26.46
C VAL A 659 43.16 -16.66 -25.68
N VAL A 660 43.31 -15.36 -25.87
CA VAL A 660 42.41 -14.33 -25.33
C VAL A 660 41.50 -13.84 -26.44
N ILE A 661 40.23 -14.04 -26.27
CA ILE A 661 39.15 -13.62 -27.17
C ILE A 661 38.52 -12.40 -26.53
N LYS A 662 38.66 -11.24 -27.12
CA LYS A 662 37.96 -10.03 -26.70
C LYS A 662 36.69 -9.84 -27.52
N SER A 663 35.65 -9.39 -26.87
CA SER A 663 34.38 -9.15 -27.52
C SER A 663 33.58 -8.02 -26.84
N HIS A 664 32.68 -7.42 -27.61
CA HIS A 664 31.68 -6.51 -27.10
C HIS A 664 30.30 -6.87 -27.62
N ILE A 665 29.28 -6.61 -26.81
CA ILE A 665 27.87 -6.90 -27.12
C ILE A 665 27.13 -5.58 -27.25
N LYS A 666 26.36 -5.45 -28.33
CA LYS A 666 25.45 -4.34 -28.55
C LYS A 666 24.35 -4.76 -29.52
N ASN A 667 23.11 -4.37 -29.24
CA ASN A 667 21.95 -4.68 -30.12
C ASN A 667 21.83 -6.18 -30.47
N ASN A 668 21.89 -7.05 -29.46
CA ASN A 668 21.83 -8.50 -29.60
C ASN A 668 22.98 -9.16 -30.39
N VAL A 669 24.01 -8.41 -30.73
CA VAL A 669 25.17 -8.88 -31.49
C VAL A 669 26.43 -8.79 -30.68
N MET A 670 27.13 -9.93 -30.51
CA MET A 670 28.49 -10.02 -29.98
C MET A 670 29.48 -9.87 -31.13
N THR A 671 30.27 -8.82 -31.14
CA THR A 671 31.36 -8.63 -32.06
C THR A 671 32.66 -9.13 -31.42
N ILE A 672 33.30 -10.06 -32.09
CA ILE A 672 34.57 -10.67 -31.67
C ILE A 672 35.72 -9.96 -32.36
N GLU A 673 36.64 -9.42 -31.56
CA GLU A 673 37.85 -8.77 -32.10
C GLU A 673 38.79 -9.76 -32.74
N ARG A 674 39.62 -9.28 -33.64
CA ARG A 674 40.60 -10.11 -34.35
C ARG A 674 41.50 -10.89 -33.37
N THR A 675 41.25 -12.16 -33.29
CA THR A 675 41.90 -13.08 -32.38
C THR A 675 42.88 -13.99 -33.14
N LYS A 676 44.12 -14.09 -32.67
CA LYS A 676 45.14 -14.96 -33.22
C LYS A 676 45.37 -16.11 -32.30
N MET A 677 45.51 -17.33 -32.83
CA MET A 677 45.82 -18.53 -32.03
C MET A 677 46.92 -19.35 -32.66
N ARG A 678 47.47 -20.32 -31.90
CA ARG A 678 48.36 -21.34 -32.38
C ARG A 678 47.75 -22.70 -32.12
N MET A 679 47.61 -23.51 -33.17
CA MET A 679 46.98 -24.79 -33.09
C MET A 679 47.70 -25.81 -33.99
N MET A 680 48.32 -26.83 -33.42
CA MET A 680 48.96 -27.93 -34.15
C MET A 680 49.92 -27.50 -35.29
N GLY A 681 50.72 -26.41 -35.07
CA GLY A 681 51.63 -25.82 -36.07
C GLY A 681 51.01 -24.79 -36.99
N PHE A 682 49.68 -24.72 -37.08
CA PHE A 682 48.95 -23.67 -37.79
C PHE A 682 48.82 -22.39 -36.96
N ARG A 683 48.56 -21.27 -37.62
CA ARG A 683 48.29 -19.95 -37.01
C ARG A 683 46.93 -19.41 -37.44
N PRO A 684 45.82 -20.05 -36.99
CA PRO A 684 44.50 -19.54 -37.30
C PRO A 684 44.29 -18.16 -36.66
N ARG A 685 43.45 -17.35 -37.31
CA ARG A 685 42.87 -16.14 -36.75
C ARG A 685 41.43 -16.06 -37.16
N PHE A 686 40.61 -15.47 -36.28
CA PHE A 686 39.22 -15.25 -36.53
C PHE A 686 38.75 -13.91 -35.97
N GLU A 687 37.71 -13.37 -36.54
CA GLU A 687 37.02 -12.15 -36.17
C GLU A 687 35.60 -12.21 -36.73
N GLY A 688 34.69 -11.36 -36.22
CA GLY A 688 33.35 -11.26 -36.79
C GLY A 688 32.26 -11.14 -35.74
N GLN A 689 31.04 -11.52 -36.11
CA GLN A 689 29.84 -11.29 -35.33
C GLN A 689 29.10 -12.58 -35.03
N VAL A 690 28.51 -12.65 -33.84
CA VAL A 690 27.63 -13.73 -33.41
C VAL A 690 26.45 -13.11 -32.68
N THR A 691 25.23 -13.39 -33.11
CA THR A 691 24.03 -12.96 -32.40
C THR A 691 23.86 -13.78 -31.11
N LEU A 692 23.20 -13.23 -30.10
CA LEU A 692 23.00 -13.96 -28.82
C LEU A 692 22.09 -15.20 -28.98
N ASP A 693 21.32 -15.30 -30.08
CA ASP A 693 20.59 -16.49 -30.50
C ASP A 693 21.42 -17.50 -31.31
N GLY A 694 22.72 -17.23 -31.51
CA GLY A 694 23.69 -18.16 -32.06
C GLY A 694 23.94 -18.07 -33.56
N ARG A 695 23.39 -17.11 -34.30
CA ARG A 695 23.73 -16.90 -35.73
C ARG A 695 25.12 -16.29 -35.85
N MET A 696 25.93 -16.81 -36.77
CA MET A 696 27.34 -16.44 -36.94
C MET A 696 27.59 -15.78 -38.28
N ASN A 697 28.45 -14.77 -38.29
CA ASN A 697 29.14 -14.24 -39.48
C ASN A 697 30.60 -14.03 -39.11
N LEU A 698 31.42 -15.06 -39.30
CA LEU A 698 32.81 -15.06 -38.85
C LEU A 698 33.77 -15.12 -40.04
N GLY A 699 34.77 -14.29 -40.03
CA GLY A 699 35.96 -14.39 -40.88
C GLY A 699 37.01 -15.29 -40.21
N PHE A 700 37.41 -16.34 -40.89
CA PHE A 700 38.46 -17.23 -40.41
C PHE A 700 39.59 -17.29 -41.44
N ARG A 701 40.84 -17.23 -40.97
CA ARG A 701 42.00 -17.40 -41.84
C ARG A 701 42.92 -18.47 -41.23
N LEU A 702 43.11 -19.58 -41.93
CA LEU A 702 44.04 -20.63 -41.51
C LEU A 702 45.45 -20.28 -42.03
N GLY A 703 46.30 -19.73 -41.12
CA GLY A 703 47.71 -19.51 -41.43
C GLY A 703 48.51 -20.81 -41.47
N LEU A 704 49.17 -21.08 -42.57
CA LEU A 704 49.90 -22.32 -42.83
C LEU A 704 51.28 -22.31 -42.19
N PRO A 705 51.82 -23.48 -41.74
CA PRO A 705 53.22 -23.59 -41.26
C PRO A 705 54.24 -23.18 -42.35
N PRO A 706 55.48 -22.72 -41.94
CA PRO A 706 55.94 -22.60 -40.55
C PRO A 706 55.55 -21.27 -39.88
N PHE A 707 55.32 -20.18 -40.62
CA PHE A 707 55.16 -18.85 -40.03
C PHE A 707 53.74 -18.26 -40.15
N GLY A 708 52.83 -18.89 -40.87
CA GLY A 708 51.44 -18.38 -41.07
C GLY A 708 51.36 -17.18 -42.05
N ILE A 709 52.45 -16.91 -42.79
CA ILE A 709 52.48 -15.82 -43.80
C ILE A 709 51.47 -16.10 -44.91
N PHE A 710 51.44 -17.34 -45.39
CA PHE A 710 50.40 -17.81 -46.29
C PHE A 710 49.23 -18.34 -45.50
N GLY A 711 48.04 -18.14 -45.94
CA GLY A 711 46.86 -18.64 -45.22
C GLY A 711 45.60 -18.65 -46.11
N ILE A 712 44.71 -19.55 -45.78
CA ILE A 712 43.45 -19.75 -46.46
C ILE A 712 42.37 -18.94 -45.80
N PRO A 713 41.83 -17.92 -46.43
CA PRO A 713 40.71 -17.14 -45.90
C PRO A 713 39.39 -17.87 -46.13
N MET A 714 38.54 -17.89 -45.11
CA MET A 714 37.20 -18.54 -45.13
C MET A 714 36.19 -17.65 -44.42
N ARG A 715 34.95 -17.70 -44.86
CA ARG A 715 33.81 -17.10 -44.22
C ARG A 715 32.90 -18.21 -43.66
N ILE A 716 32.47 -18.04 -42.43
CA ILE A 716 31.60 -18.98 -41.74
C ILE A 716 30.33 -18.24 -41.41
N THR A 717 29.18 -18.75 -41.87
CA THR A 717 27.83 -18.23 -41.65
C THR A 717 26.90 -19.32 -41.15
N GLY A 718 25.76 -18.96 -40.59
CA GLY A 718 24.77 -19.91 -40.05
C GLY A 718 24.90 -20.06 -38.52
N THR A 719 24.54 -21.23 -38.01
CA THR A 719 24.62 -21.56 -36.58
C THR A 719 25.72 -22.58 -36.30
N PRO A 720 26.23 -22.74 -35.07
CA PRO A 720 27.25 -23.74 -34.75
C PRO A 720 26.91 -25.18 -35.15
N ASP A 721 25.62 -25.53 -35.17
CA ASP A 721 25.15 -26.87 -35.57
C ASP A 721 24.84 -27.00 -37.07
N ASN A 722 24.55 -25.87 -37.75
CA ASN A 722 24.27 -25.80 -39.18
C ASN A 722 24.97 -24.59 -39.80
N PHE A 723 26.24 -24.71 -40.09
CA PHE A 723 27.07 -23.65 -40.63
C PHE A 723 27.39 -23.84 -42.12
N HIS A 724 27.59 -22.73 -42.80
CA HIS A 724 28.05 -22.68 -44.19
C HIS A 724 29.47 -22.13 -44.24
N LEU A 725 30.39 -22.83 -44.89
CA LEU A 725 31.78 -22.44 -45.00
C LEU A 725 32.04 -22.13 -46.50
N LYS A 726 32.44 -20.86 -46.75
CA LYS A 726 32.82 -20.41 -48.08
C LYS A 726 34.27 -19.93 -48.08
N MET A 727 35.04 -20.26 -49.12
CA MET A 727 36.38 -19.70 -49.33
C MET A 727 36.25 -18.25 -49.72
N GLY A 728 37.03 -17.36 -49.10
CA GLY A 728 37.01 -15.93 -49.38
C GLY A 728 37.37 -15.05 -48.18
N LYS A 729 37.55 -13.78 -48.43
CA LYS A 729 37.80 -12.79 -47.34
C LYS A 729 36.50 -12.47 -46.57
N TYR A 730 36.62 -12.15 -45.28
CA TYR A 730 35.53 -11.68 -44.47
C TYR A 730 35.00 -10.34 -45.04
N LYS A 731 33.68 -10.21 -45.13
CA LYS A 731 32.99 -8.96 -45.35
C LYS A 731 32.08 -8.74 -44.13
N GLU A 732 32.17 -7.56 -43.56
CA GLU A 732 31.26 -7.13 -42.53
C GLU A 732 29.88 -6.93 -43.20
N GLU A 733 28.93 -7.69 -42.83
CA GLU A 733 27.53 -7.54 -43.23
C GLU A 733 26.76 -7.34 -41.92
N ASP A 734 25.87 -6.37 -41.90
CA ASP A 734 24.94 -6.23 -40.78
C ASP A 734 24.12 -7.53 -40.69
N LEU A 735 24.22 -8.21 -39.57
CA LEU A 735 23.32 -9.29 -39.23
C LEU A 735 21.98 -8.62 -38.92
N ASP A 736 21.10 -8.52 -39.92
CA ASP A 736 19.74 -8.04 -39.71
C ASP A 736 19.07 -8.83 -38.62
N MET A 737 18.61 -8.13 -37.63
CA MET A 737 17.83 -8.68 -36.52
C MET A 737 16.37 -8.71 -36.94
N ASP A 738 15.81 -9.91 -37.13
CA ASP A 738 14.38 -10.13 -36.97
C ASP A 738 14.05 -9.93 -35.48
N MET A 739 13.77 -8.68 -35.09
CA MET A 739 13.26 -8.38 -33.76
C MET A 739 11.76 -8.69 -33.75
N ASP A 740 11.34 -9.51 -32.81
CA ASP A 740 9.92 -9.64 -32.48
C ASP A 740 9.34 -8.23 -32.20
N ASP A 741 8.17 -7.92 -32.75
CA ASP A 741 7.59 -6.57 -32.77
C ASP A 741 7.37 -5.99 -31.34
N GLU A 742 7.21 -6.83 -30.34
CA GLU A 742 7.07 -6.44 -28.94
C GLU A 742 8.40 -6.00 -28.29
N ASP A 743 9.48 -6.71 -28.52
CA ASP A 743 10.82 -6.36 -27.97
C ASP A 743 11.38 -5.10 -28.63
N SER A 744 11.07 -4.85 -29.88
CA SER A 744 11.46 -3.63 -30.62
C SER A 744 10.73 -2.38 -30.09
N LYS A 745 9.45 -2.48 -29.73
CA LYS A 745 8.68 -1.39 -29.10
C LYS A 745 9.23 -1.04 -27.72
N VAL A 746 9.51 -2.04 -26.90
CA VAL A 746 10.07 -1.87 -25.55
C VAL A 746 11.46 -1.23 -25.59
N TYR A 747 12.30 -1.62 -26.54
CA TYR A 747 13.62 -1.03 -26.73
C TYR A 747 13.56 0.46 -27.14
N LYS A 748 12.66 0.83 -28.06
CA LYS A 748 12.44 2.22 -28.48
C LYS A 748 11.87 3.11 -27.35
N GLU A 749 11.01 2.57 -26.51
CA GLU A 749 10.48 3.26 -25.33
C GLU A 749 11.58 3.49 -24.27
N SER A 750 12.46 2.50 -24.06
CA SER A 750 13.56 2.61 -23.09
C SER A 750 14.61 3.65 -23.50
N GLN A 751 14.89 3.80 -24.80
CA GLN A 751 15.78 4.85 -25.31
C GLN A 751 15.19 6.25 -25.09
N LYS A 752 13.88 6.44 -25.30
CA LYS A 752 13.20 7.72 -25.01
C LYS A 752 13.25 8.10 -23.54
N VAL A 753 13.14 7.12 -22.64
CA VAL A 753 13.22 7.38 -21.17
C VAL A 753 14.64 7.75 -20.75
N GLN A 754 15.68 7.15 -21.34
CA GLN A 754 17.08 7.50 -21.08
C GLN A 754 17.45 8.89 -21.59
N GLU A 755 16.96 9.30 -22.76
CA GLU A 755 17.15 10.64 -23.31
C GLU A 755 16.41 11.73 -22.51
N THR A 756 15.27 11.38 -21.90
CA THR A 756 14.49 12.32 -21.06
C THR A 756 15.08 12.46 -19.65
N GLN A 757 15.88 11.52 -19.18
CA GLN A 757 16.59 11.59 -17.89
C GLN A 757 18.00 12.18 -17.99
N ALA A 758 18.54 12.31 -19.20
CA ALA A 758 19.83 12.95 -19.49
C ALA A 758 19.70 14.45 -19.83
N LYS A 759 18.48 14.94 -19.97
CA LYS A 759 18.10 16.36 -20.04
C LYS A 759 17.47 16.81 -18.70
#